data_9e3071c4a2d220d5415f50a9f0619627
#
_entry.id   9e3071c4a2d220d5415f50a9f0619627
#
_cell.length_a   1.000
_cell.length_b   1.000
_cell.length_c   1.000
_cell.angle_alpha   90.00
_cell.angle_beta   90.00
_cell.angle_gamma   90.00
#
_symmetry.space_group_name_H-M   'P 1'
#
loop_
_entity.id
_entity.type
_entity.pdbx_description
1 polymer ?
#
loop_
_entity_poly.entity_id
_entity_poly.type
_entity_poly.pdbx_seq_one_letter_code
_entity_poly.pdbx_strand_id
1 'polypeptide(L)'
;MSDKQRTDMRSKDIQADMRAKDIRSTDSHLRLDDLAVGYRKKVLIGGIELSVRRGEIVTLIGPNGSGKSTILKTITRQLVPIGGGIYLASKGSGSDPSMKKLTQFTPMELAREMAVVLTGRLQTQQMTCRDVVSMGRYPYTGRLGLLSKEDERKVEEALAAVNALELSERPFEAVSDGERQRVLLARAICQEPEIIVLDEPTSYLDIRHKLELLSILCRMSREQGITVVLSLHEVDLAMKISDRVICVRSGEIFACGKPSEVLDAETVQALYELDPELGRFDVRTGSLELHFAGSGAPRETAEDLKDDSITLPRLMITAPGSGSGKTLITCGLLRLLKRHAMKPAAFKCGPDYIDPMFHTRVLGIPSRNLDTFFSPPIPQGSSGNACTAASGCGNTACENTVCENTACENTVCENTVCGIMARAASGVCADIAVIEGVMGYFDGTGESGMQASSFDLAAQTGTPAVLVVNARGMGRSVVPLIRGFAEYGKDAPGSDHAHRPMCGKTAGIRGVILNRISAGMYPRMKAWIEKDTDVKVIGFVPQDESFAWGSRHLGLLRPEEIGGLQKKIDRLADLMEETIDTEALLALARSAGPMPKAAREAEAAKPGEKLSASEAALRPEKMLRPPRIAVARDEAFEFYYEDNLELLEECGAEIVYFSPLHDRTFPEADGLVAGGGYPELYAGELSENEEMMAQIRARAAAGMPILAECGGFMYLQEYLEVRERGEDYKGDQKAPETLQRYRMCGVLPGTCRMTDRLVRFGYLELEMKDGENGTEGYLTEGYLMKGHRIRGHEFHYFDSTDAGDACTARKPGGQRSWDCMAVQGNIMAGFPHLYYRSDPAFAQRFVSACAAWGERSE
;
A
#
# COMPACT_ATOMS: atom_id res chain seq x y z
N MET A 1 6.91 -40.67 -24.24
CA MET A 1 7.84 -39.80 -23.58
C MET A 1 7.01 -38.72 -22.92
N SER A 2 7.16 -38.52 -21.64
CA SER A 2 6.41 -37.46 -20.91
C SER A 2 6.93 -36.09 -21.37
N ASP A 3 6.06 -35.06 -21.29
CA ASP A 3 6.43 -33.67 -21.68
C ASP A 3 7.68 -33.18 -20.94
N LYS A 4 7.88 -33.62 -19.70
CA LYS A 4 9.07 -33.38 -18.91
C LYS A 4 10.36 -33.91 -19.56
N GLN A 5 10.30 -35.06 -20.24
CA GLN A 5 11.46 -35.65 -20.97
C GLN A 5 11.73 -34.95 -22.29
N ARG A 6 10.72 -34.34 -22.94
CA ARG A 6 10.88 -33.50 -24.14
C ARG A 6 11.51 -32.15 -23.80
N THR A 7 11.11 -31.54 -22.70
CA THR A 7 11.67 -30.26 -22.23
C THR A 7 13.12 -30.42 -21.79
N ASP A 8 13.47 -31.50 -21.08
CA ASP A 8 14.86 -31.81 -20.69
C ASP A 8 15.77 -32.15 -21.90
N MET A 9 15.27 -32.76 -22.95
CA MET A 9 16.05 -33.02 -24.18
C MET A 9 16.30 -31.73 -24.95
N ARG A 10 15.29 -30.84 -25.07
CA ARG A 10 15.40 -29.56 -25.78
C ARG A 10 16.36 -28.60 -25.07
N SER A 11 16.36 -28.58 -23.72
CA SER A 11 17.32 -27.78 -22.95
C SER A 11 18.77 -28.25 -23.13
N LYS A 12 19.00 -29.57 -23.24
CA LYS A 12 20.33 -30.16 -23.51
C LYS A 12 20.81 -29.86 -24.93
N ASP A 13 19.92 -29.89 -25.92
CA ASP A 13 20.26 -29.60 -27.30
C ASP A 13 20.55 -28.12 -27.52
N ILE A 14 19.79 -27.23 -26.86
CA ILE A 14 20.04 -25.77 -26.84
C ILE A 14 21.37 -25.45 -26.15
N GLN A 15 21.70 -26.11 -25.03
CA GLN A 15 22.98 -25.96 -24.35
C GLN A 15 24.14 -26.49 -25.20
N ALA A 16 23.98 -27.56 -25.97
CA ALA A 16 25.01 -28.14 -26.84
C ALA A 16 25.30 -27.25 -28.06
N ASP A 17 24.27 -26.67 -28.67
CA ASP A 17 24.42 -25.79 -29.86
C ASP A 17 25.03 -24.41 -29.48
N MET A 18 24.73 -23.93 -28.25
CA MET A 18 25.34 -22.72 -27.68
C MET A 18 26.83 -22.89 -27.35
N ARG A 19 27.23 -24.07 -26.84
CA ARG A 19 28.65 -24.38 -26.57
C ARG A 19 29.49 -24.29 -27.82
N ALA A 20 28.92 -24.51 -29.00
CA ALA A 20 29.68 -24.54 -30.24
C ALA A 20 29.84 -23.17 -30.94
N LYS A 21 28.88 -22.23 -30.76
CA LYS A 21 28.86 -20.96 -31.53
C LYS A 21 29.41 -19.74 -30.80
N ASP A 22 29.28 -19.65 -29.45
CA ASP A 22 29.59 -18.43 -28.69
C ASP A 22 31.03 -18.38 -28.13
N ILE A 23 31.73 -19.52 -28.02
CA ILE A 23 33.05 -19.60 -27.33
C ILE A 23 34.22 -19.02 -28.11
N ARG A 24 34.07 -18.70 -29.43
CA ARG A 24 35.16 -18.27 -30.30
C ARG A 24 35.05 -16.85 -30.85
N SER A 25 34.23 -15.95 -30.25
CA SER A 25 34.23 -14.59 -30.73
C SER A 25 35.43 -13.81 -30.11
N THR A 26 36.27 -13.25 -30.94
CA THR A 26 37.39 -12.35 -30.58
C THR A 26 36.91 -11.02 -29.99
N ASP A 27 35.63 -10.81 -29.82
CA ASP A 27 34.97 -9.55 -29.40
C ASP A 27 34.29 -9.66 -28.03
N SER A 28 34.75 -10.55 -27.16
CA SER A 28 34.25 -10.72 -25.79
C SER A 28 34.75 -9.63 -24.87
N HIS A 29 33.80 -8.92 -24.17
CA HIS A 29 34.12 -7.93 -23.15
C HIS A 29 34.21 -8.54 -21.75
N LEU A 30 33.28 -9.43 -21.40
CA LEU A 30 33.24 -10.22 -20.17
C LEU A 30 33.07 -11.69 -20.53
N ARG A 31 33.89 -12.60 -19.95
CA ARG A 31 33.78 -14.03 -20.16
C ARG A 31 33.80 -14.80 -18.85
N LEU A 32 32.87 -15.72 -18.71
CA LEU A 32 32.78 -16.68 -17.59
C LEU A 32 33.10 -18.07 -18.15
N ASP A 33 34.13 -18.73 -17.57
CA ASP A 33 34.59 -20.05 -17.99
C ASP A 33 34.34 -21.04 -16.86
N ASP A 34 33.46 -22.00 -17.05
CA ASP A 34 33.08 -23.04 -16.07
C ASP A 34 32.90 -22.49 -14.66
N LEU A 35 32.22 -21.31 -14.57
CA LEU A 35 32.11 -20.57 -13.32
C LEU A 35 31.13 -21.27 -12.37
N ALA A 36 31.62 -21.53 -11.14
CA ALA A 36 30.79 -22.01 -10.04
C ALA A 36 30.65 -20.96 -8.95
N VAL A 37 29.39 -20.60 -8.61
CA VAL A 37 29.06 -19.58 -7.64
C VAL A 37 28.29 -20.16 -6.45
N GLY A 38 28.43 -19.54 -5.27
CA GLY A 38 27.73 -19.98 -4.04
C GLY A 38 28.33 -19.37 -2.78
N TYR A 39 28.02 -20.00 -1.62
CA TYR A 39 28.43 -19.50 -0.30
C TYR A 39 29.14 -20.58 0.51
N ARG A 40 30.17 -20.21 1.26
CA ARG A 40 30.87 -21.10 2.22
C ARG A 40 31.24 -22.45 1.62
N LYS A 41 31.78 -22.49 0.38
CA LYS A 41 32.14 -23.71 -0.40
C LYS A 41 30.94 -24.56 -0.86
N LYS A 42 29.69 -24.15 -0.61
CA LYS A 42 28.51 -24.82 -1.18
C LYS A 42 28.22 -24.20 -2.52
N VAL A 43 28.36 -24.96 -3.60
CA VAL A 43 27.98 -24.52 -4.96
C VAL A 43 26.47 -24.33 -5.01
N LEU A 44 26.01 -23.16 -5.45
CA LEU A 44 24.61 -22.85 -5.73
C LEU A 44 24.34 -23.05 -7.22
N ILE A 45 25.20 -22.54 -8.08
CA ILE A 45 25.15 -22.72 -9.53
C ILE A 45 26.54 -23.07 -10.02
N GLY A 46 26.68 -24.08 -10.87
CA GLY A 46 27.94 -24.49 -11.46
C GLY A 46 27.88 -24.59 -12.96
N GLY A 47 29.05 -24.64 -13.61
CA GLY A 47 29.17 -24.81 -15.05
C GLY A 47 28.66 -23.62 -15.87
N ILE A 48 28.78 -22.40 -15.34
CA ILE A 48 28.35 -21.20 -16.06
C ILE A 48 29.39 -20.85 -17.13
N GLU A 49 28.99 -20.99 -18.39
CA GLU A 49 29.76 -20.55 -19.57
C GLU A 49 29.03 -19.39 -20.23
N LEU A 50 29.63 -18.22 -20.29
CA LEU A 50 28.99 -17.02 -20.84
C LEU A 50 30.04 -16.08 -21.40
N SER A 51 29.73 -15.50 -22.57
CA SER A 51 30.55 -14.45 -23.19
C SER A 51 29.65 -13.26 -23.46
N VAL A 52 29.99 -12.08 -22.99
CA VAL A 52 29.23 -10.81 -23.18
C VAL A 52 30.07 -9.91 -24.08
N ARG A 53 29.43 -9.34 -25.10
CA ARG A 53 30.09 -8.44 -26.05
C ARG A 53 30.11 -7.00 -25.51
N ARG A 54 30.99 -6.18 -26.07
CA ARG A 54 31.04 -4.75 -25.76
C ARG A 54 29.75 -4.06 -26.21
N GLY A 55 29.17 -3.24 -25.32
CA GLY A 55 27.92 -2.53 -25.58
C GLY A 55 26.68 -3.43 -25.63
N GLU A 56 26.74 -4.66 -25.14
CA GLU A 56 25.62 -5.58 -25.04
C GLU A 56 24.86 -5.38 -23.74
N ILE A 57 23.52 -5.41 -23.79
CA ILE A 57 22.64 -5.45 -22.59
C ILE A 57 22.26 -6.91 -22.33
N VAL A 58 22.75 -7.47 -21.23
CA VAL A 58 22.46 -8.84 -20.80
C VAL A 58 21.65 -8.83 -19.53
N THR A 59 20.50 -9.47 -19.55
CA THR A 59 19.56 -9.50 -18.42
C THR A 59 19.43 -10.91 -17.85
N LEU A 60 19.60 -11.05 -16.54
CA LEU A 60 19.31 -12.27 -15.80
C LEU A 60 17.86 -12.23 -15.32
N ILE A 61 17.07 -13.26 -15.66
CA ILE A 61 15.70 -13.44 -15.23
C ILE A 61 15.49 -14.78 -14.54
N GLY A 62 14.45 -14.90 -13.72
CA GLY A 62 14.10 -16.13 -13.02
C GLY A 62 13.48 -15.83 -11.63
N PRO A 63 12.94 -16.87 -10.96
CA PRO A 63 12.28 -16.71 -9.66
C PRO A 63 13.22 -16.20 -8.57
N ASN A 64 12.63 -15.71 -7.48
CA ASN A 64 13.38 -15.28 -6.31
C ASN A 64 14.16 -16.46 -5.72
N GLY A 65 15.41 -16.20 -5.30
CA GLY A 65 16.27 -17.24 -4.77
C GLY A 65 16.94 -18.14 -5.81
N SER A 66 16.70 -17.96 -7.13
CA SER A 66 17.33 -18.78 -8.18
C SER A 66 18.85 -18.62 -8.30
N GLY A 67 19.44 -17.54 -7.73
CA GLY A 67 20.89 -17.31 -7.72
C GLY A 67 21.35 -16.13 -8.57
N LYS A 68 20.45 -15.33 -9.18
CA LYS A 68 20.79 -14.14 -9.99
C LYS A 68 21.77 -13.19 -9.29
N SER A 69 21.40 -12.73 -8.11
CA SER A 69 22.24 -11.83 -7.31
C SER A 69 23.56 -12.48 -6.89
N THR A 70 23.61 -13.82 -6.73
CA THR A 70 24.85 -14.53 -6.41
C THR A 70 25.79 -14.51 -7.61
N ILE A 71 25.29 -14.68 -8.83
CA ILE A 71 26.07 -14.55 -10.07
C ILE A 71 26.64 -13.13 -10.17
N LEU A 72 25.77 -12.09 -10.03
CA LEU A 72 26.18 -10.68 -10.13
C LEU A 72 27.22 -10.31 -9.06
N LYS A 73 27.03 -10.73 -7.81
CA LYS A 73 27.99 -10.51 -6.72
C LYS A 73 29.35 -11.22 -6.97
N THR A 74 29.35 -12.37 -7.67
CA THR A 74 30.59 -13.07 -8.02
C THR A 74 31.28 -12.37 -9.19
N ILE A 75 30.55 -11.92 -10.21
CA ILE A 75 31.07 -11.13 -11.33
C ILE A 75 31.72 -9.82 -10.84
N THR A 76 31.11 -9.18 -9.84
CA THR A 76 31.60 -7.92 -9.25
C THR A 76 32.66 -8.12 -8.17
N ARG A 77 33.17 -9.35 -7.99
CA ARG A 77 34.18 -9.71 -6.99
C ARG A 77 33.79 -9.45 -5.54
N GLN A 78 32.48 -9.32 -5.25
CA GLN A 78 31.99 -9.27 -3.87
C GLN A 78 31.91 -10.67 -3.23
N LEU A 79 31.75 -11.70 -4.09
CA LEU A 79 31.87 -13.10 -3.70
C LEU A 79 33.02 -13.73 -4.47
N VAL A 80 33.74 -14.63 -3.77
CA VAL A 80 34.83 -15.39 -4.39
C VAL A 80 34.20 -16.56 -5.17
N PRO A 81 34.55 -16.78 -6.45
CA PRO A 81 34.09 -17.95 -7.19
C PRO A 81 34.55 -19.23 -6.53
N ILE A 82 33.69 -20.24 -6.49
CA ILE A 82 34.02 -21.57 -5.93
C ILE A 82 34.82 -22.40 -6.94
N GLY A 83 34.59 -22.19 -8.23
CA GLY A 83 35.28 -22.84 -9.34
C GLY A 83 35.28 -21.99 -10.60
N GLY A 84 36.08 -22.34 -11.57
CA GLY A 84 36.15 -21.67 -12.88
C GLY A 84 36.86 -20.32 -12.87
N GLY A 85 36.56 -19.48 -13.86
CA GLY A 85 37.22 -18.21 -14.07
C GLY A 85 36.30 -17.12 -14.62
N ILE A 86 36.63 -15.87 -14.26
CA ILE A 86 36.00 -14.66 -14.81
C ILE A 86 37.10 -13.84 -15.48
N TYR A 87 36.87 -13.44 -16.72
CA TYR A 87 37.84 -12.72 -17.54
C TYR A 87 37.20 -11.44 -18.09
N LEU A 88 37.96 -10.35 -18.08
CA LEU A 88 37.53 -9.03 -18.52
C LEU A 88 38.54 -8.48 -19.54
N ALA A 89 38.03 -7.92 -20.63
CA ALA A 89 38.86 -7.18 -21.58
C ALA A 89 39.25 -5.82 -20.98
N SER A 90 40.57 -5.48 -20.98
CA SER A 90 41.08 -4.24 -20.39
C SER A 90 41.43 -3.19 -21.45
N LYS A 91 41.19 -1.90 -21.14
CA LYS A 91 41.58 -0.70 -21.93
C LYS A 91 43.11 -0.48 -21.90
N GLY A 92 43.94 -1.32 -22.34
CA GLY A 92 45.31 -1.01 -22.10
C GLY A 92 46.41 -1.68 -22.93
N SER A 93 46.07 -2.58 -23.80
CA SER A 93 47.09 -3.18 -24.70
C SER A 93 46.57 -3.09 -26.15
N GLY A 94 47.38 -2.42 -26.97
CA GLY A 94 47.16 -2.13 -28.39
C GLY A 94 46.32 -3.16 -29.15
N SER A 95 46.08 -3.02 -30.38
CA SER A 95 45.27 -3.73 -31.37
C SER A 95 44.71 -5.16 -31.09
N ASP A 96 44.98 -5.75 -29.92
CA ASP A 96 44.41 -7.07 -29.49
C ASP A 96 43.98 -7.01 -28.01
N PRO A 97 42.65 -7.00 -27.69
CA PRO A 97 42.20 -6.94 -26.32
C PRO A 97 42.51 -8.25 -25.60
N SER A 98 43.60 -8.29 -24.84
CA SER A 98 43.96 -9.44 -24.02
C SER A 98 42.97 -9.55 -22.85
N MET A 99 42.22 -10.67 -22.78
CA MET A 99 41.35 -11.02 -21.65
C MET A 99 42.21 -11.31 -20.41
N LYS A 100 42.04 -10.47 -19.39
CA LYS A 100 42.74 -10.60 -18.10
C LYS A 100 41.82 -11.24 -17.07
N LYS A 101 42.30 -12.21 -16.30
CA LYS A 101 41.50 -12.84 -15.24
C LYS A 101 41.14 -11.81 -14.17
N LEU A 102 39.89 -11.80 -13.69
CA LEU A 102 39.37 -10.81 -12.72
C LEU A 102 40.22 -10.71 -11.44
N THR A 103 40.81 -11.83 -11.01
CA THR A 103 41.71 -11.87 -9.85
C THR A 103 43.02 -11.14 -10.03
N GLN A 104 43.41 -10.84 -11.27
CA GLN A 104 44.67 -10.15 -11.61
C GLN A 104 44.49 -8.61 -11.63
N PHE A 105 43.29 -8.10 -11.58
CA PHE A 105 43.04 -6.67 -11.43
C PHE A 105 43.28 -6.26 -9.98
N THR A 106 43.93 -5.13 -9.79
CA THR A 106 43.91 -4.44 -8.51
C THR A 106 42.48 -3.89 -8.26
N PRO A 107 42.08 -3.63 -7.00
CA PRO A 107 40.79 -3.03 -6.75
C PRO A 107 40.55 -1.72 -7.50
N MET A 108 41.59 -0.89 -7.67
CA MET A 108 41.54 0.38 -8.36
C MET A 108 41.37 0.25 -9.87
N GLU A 109 42.09 -0.71 -10.47
CA GLU A 109 41.93 -1.03 -11.90
C GLU A 109 40.52 -1.56 -12.17
N LEU A 110 40.06 -2.48 -11.35
CA LEU A 110 38.71 -3.04 -11.52
C LEU A 110 37.60 -1.95 -11.38
N ALA A 111 37.78 -1.03 -10.42
CA ALA A 111 36.86 0.07 -10.24
C ALA A 111 36.86 1.08 -11.40
N ARG A 112 37.89 1.13 -12.26
CA ARG A 112 37.87 1.94 -13.50
C ARG A 112 37.19 1.22 -14.67
N GLU A 113 37.15 -0.09 -14.63
CA GLU A 113 36.54 -0.89 -15.71
C GLU A 113 35.05 -1.19 -15.42
N MET A 114 34.71 -1.39 -14.14
CA MET A 114 33.38 -1.91 -13.75
C MET A 114 32.75 -1.09 -12.64
N ALA A 115 31.53 -0.57 -12.88
CA ALA A 115 30.68 0.06 -11.87
C ALA A 115 29.56 -0.89 -11.43
N VAL A 116 29.11 -0.74 -10.19
CA VAL A 116 28.14 -1.64 -9.57
C VAL A 116 27.03 -0.84 -8.87
N VAL A 117 25.79 -1.16 -9.19
CA VAL A 117 24.60 -0.64 -8.52
C VAL A 117 23.82 -1.81 -7.90
N LEU A 118 23.82 -1.89 -6.57
CA LEU A 118 23.14 -2.95 -5.82
C LEU A 118 21.93 -2.41 -5.07
N THR A 119 20.99 -3.29 -4.79
CA THR A 119 19.75 -2.99 -4.05
C THR A 119 19.92 -2.66 -2.57
N GLY A 120 21.14 -2.72 -2.01
CA GLY A 120 21.41 -2.40 -0.61
C GLY A 120 21.24 -0.91 -0.28
N ARG A 121 20.56 -0.57 0.82
CA ARG A 121 20.50 0.82 1.31
C ARG A 121 21.89 1.26 1.76
N LEU A 122 22.45 2.25 1.04
CA LEU A 122 23.62 2.98 1.53
C LEU A 122 23.18 3.81 2.74
N GLN A 123 23.76 3.52 3.90
CA GLN A 123 23.62 4.38 5.07
C GLN A 123 24.67 5.50 4.97
N THR A 124 24.26 6.64 4.48
CA THR A 124 25.10 7.82 4.29
C THR A 124 24.62 8.92 5.23
N GLN A 125 25.03 8.87 6.50
CA GLN A 125 24.73 9.96 7.42
C GLN A 125 25.33 11.26 6.89
N GLN A 126 24.45 12.28 6.66
CA GLN A 126 24.82 13.66 6.29
C GLN A 126 25.44 13.90 4.89
N MET A 127 25.34 12.96 3.96
CA MET A 127 25.87 13.19 2.60
C MET A 127 24.79 13.78 1.70
N THR A 128 25.18 14.75 0.86
CA THR A 128 24.35 15.24 -0.25
C THR A 128 24.35 14.24 -1.41
N CYS A 129 23.41 14.41 -2.35
CA CYS A 129 23.40 13.61 -3.58
C CYS A 129 24.69 13.82 -4.39
N ARG A 130 25.23 15.07 -4.41
CA ARG A 130 26.52 15.40 -5.03
C ARG A 130 27.66 14.62 -4.39
N ASP A 131 27.71 14.52 -3.06
CA ASP A 131 28.74 13.77 -2.36
C ASP A 131 28.70 12.29 -2.73
N VAL A 132 27.50 11.69 -2.81
CA VAL A 132 27.32 10.28 -3.22
C VAL A 132 27.80 10.06 -4.66
N VAL A 133 27.48 10.95 -5.60
CA VAL A 133 27.95 10.85 -6.99
C VAL A 133 29.47 11.03 -7.07
N SER A 134 30.02 11.93 -6.27
CA SER A 134 31.46 12.21 -6.18
C SER A 134 32.30 11.00 -5.78
N MET A 135 31.72 10.05 -5.02
CA MET A 135 32.37 8.78 -4.72
C MET A 135 32.73 7.97 -5.97
N GLY A 136 32.03 8.17 -7.09
CA GLY A 136 32.37 7.57 -8.38
C GLY A 136 33.75 7.98 -8.89
N ARG A 137 34.29 9.12 -8.42
CA ARG A 137 35.63 9.60 -8.80
C ARG A 137 36.77 9.04 -7.96
N TYR A 138 36.51 8.31 -6.87
CA TYR A 138 37.57 7.73 -6.02
C TYR A 138 38.64 6.91 -6.76
N PRO A 139 38.33 6.17 -7.83
CA PRO A 139 39.37 5.46 -8.60
C PRO A 139 40.35 6.42 -9.31
N TYR A 140 40.03 7.71 -9.44
CA TYR A 140 40.85 8.71 -10.15
C TYR A 140 41.49 9.73 -9.22
N THR A 141 41.02 9.84 -7.97
CA THR A 141 41.57 10.75 -6.96
C THR A 141 42.84 10.15 -6.36
N GLY A 142 43.77 11.03 -5.95
CA GLY A 142 44.96 10.63 -5.23
C GLY A 142 44.69 10.12 -3.79
N ARG A 143 45.79 9.88 -3.03
CA ARG A 143 45.68 9.36 -1.64
C ARG A 143 44.83 10.24 -0.68
N LEU A 144 44.66 11.51 -0.99
CA LEU A 144 43.90 12.44 -0.16
C LEU A 144 42.42 12.50 -0.56
N GLY A 145 42.00 11.82 -1.63
CA GLY A 145 40.60 11.81 -2.07
C GLY A 145 40.06 13.16 -2.56
N LEU A 146 40.93 14.13 -2.83
CA LEU A 146 40.50 15.46 -3.28
C LEU A 146 40.10 15.42 -4.75
N LEU A 147 38.97 16.00 -5.07
CA LEU A 147 38.46 16.11 -6.42
C LEU A 147 39.20 17.24 -7.16
N SER A 148 39.59 16.99 -8.40
CA SER A 148 40.05 18.01 -9.32
C SER A 148 38.84 18.74 -9.93
N LYS A 149 39.11 19.89 -10.60
CA LYS A 149 38.06 20.60 -11.37
C LYS A 149 37.44 19.74 -12.48
N GLU A 150 38.23 18.83 -13.03
CA GLU A 150 37.73 17.87 -14.01
C GLU A 150 36.82 16.82 -13.37
N ASP A 151 37.14 16.33 -12.17
CA ASP A 151 36.28 15.43 -11.43
C ASP A 151 34.96 16.10 -11.05
N GLU A 152 34.98 17.37 -10.63
CA GLU A 152 33.77 18.13 -10.34
C GLU A 152 32.87 18.28 -11.56
N ARG A 153 33.46 18.57 -12.73
CA ARG A 153 32.72 18.62 -14.01
C ARG A 153 32.08 17.26 -14.35
N LYS A 154 32.81 16.17 -14.12
CA LYS A 154 32.28 14.79 -14.35
C LYS A 154 31.13 14.45 -13.41
N VAL A 155 31.14 14.94 -12.17
CA VAL A 155 30.02 14.80 -11.22
C VAL A 155 28.78 15.51 -11.74
N GLU A 156 28.92 16.73 -12.23
CA GLU A 156 27.81 17.51 -12.80
C GLU A 156 27.26 16.88 -14.08
N GLU A 157 28.12 16.44 -14.98
CA GLU A 157 27.75 15.71 -16.20
C GLU A 157 26.98 14.42 -15.88
N ALA A 158 27.41 13.66 -14.87
CA ALA A 158 26.75 12.43 -14.46
C ALA A 158 25.37 12.71 -13.84
N LEU A 159 25.25 13.73 -13.00
CA LEU A 159 23.96 14.18 -12.46
C LEU A 159 23.00 14.63 -13.56
N ALA A 160 23.51 15.39 -14.53
CA ALA A 160 22.72 15.87 -15.68
C ALA A 160 22.26 14.70 -16.56
N ALA A 161 23.11 13.68 -16.79
CA ALA A 161 22.81 12.51 -17.61
C ALA A 161 21.61 11.71 -17.11
N VAL A 162 21.33 11.76 -15.81
CA VAL A 162 20.20 11.07 -15.17
C VAL A 162 19.06 12.03 -14.73
N ASN A 163 19.09 13.29 -15.18
CA ASN A 163 18.13 14.33 -14.78
C ASN A 163 18.02 14.50 -13.26
N ALA A 164 19.17 14.52 -12.56
CA ALA A 164 19.26 14.63 -11.11
C ALA A 164 20.06 15.85 -10.64
N LEU A 165 20.36 16.82 -11.52
CA LEU A 165 21.17 17.99 -11.19
C LEU A 165 20.51 18.86 -10.10
N GLU A 166 19.19 18.98 -10.12
CA GLU A 166 18.39 19.69 -9.13
C GLU A 166 18.42 19.06 -7.74
N LEU A 167 18.86 17.80 -7.64
CA LEU A 167 18.97 17.05 -6.39
C LEU A 167 20.36 17.20 -5.75
N SER A 168 21.33 17.82 -6.42
CA SER A 168 22.76 17.78 -6.04
C SER A 168 23.00 18.15 -4.58
N GLU A 169 22.38 19.23 -4.10
CA GLU A 169 22.56 19.75 -2.74
C GLU A 169 21.60 19.13 -1.71
N ARG A 170 20.65 18.28 -2.15
CA ARG A 170 19.72 17.63 -1.24
C ARG A 170 20.40 16.49 -0.48
N PRO A 171 20.07 16.30 0.82
CA PRO A 171 20.51 15.13 1.57
C PRO A 171 20.06 13.83 0.88
N PHE A 172 20.99 12.91 0.67
CA PHE A 172 20.70 11.64 -0.03
C PHE A 172 19.64 10.78 0.68
N GLU A 173 19.51 10.93 1.99
CA GLU A 173 18.48 10.24 2.77
C GLU A 173 17.08 10.86 2.59
N ALA A 174 16.99 12.11 2.17
CA ALA A 174 15.75 12.88 2.02
C ALA A 174 15.13 12.80 0.62
N VAL A 175 15.76 12.08 -0.32
CA VAL A 175 15.22 11.90 -1.68
C VAL A 175 14.37 10.63 -1.75
N SER A 176 13.38 10.61 -2.66
CA SER A 176 12.53 9.44 -2.93
C SER A 176 13.36 8.26 -3.44
N ASP A 177 12.81 7.05 -3.37
CA ASP A 177 13.52 5.85 -3.85
C ASP A 177 13.85 5.93 -5.34
N GLY A 178 13.00 6.54 -6.18
CA GLY A 178 13.27 6.79 -7.59
C GLY A 178 14.39 7.79 -7.83
N GLU A 179 14.38 8.91 -7.08
CA GLU A 179 15.48 9.89 -7.11
C GLU A 179 16.79 9.27 -6.61
N ARG A 180 16.72 8.47 -5.55
CA ARG A 180 17.87 7.75 -4.99
C ARG A 180 18.51 6.82 -6.02
N GLN A 181 17.70 6.07 -6.76
CA GLN A 181 18.19 5.15 -7.78
C GLN A 181 18.86 5.90 -8.93
N ARG A 182 18.34 7.07 -9.35
CA ARG A 182 18.97 7.95 -10.33
C ARG A 182 20.33 8.46 -9.82
N VAL A 183 20.43 8.86 -8.57
CA VAL A 183 21.69 9.30 -7.95
C VAL A 183 22.73 8.16 -7.89
N LEU A 184 22.29 6.94 -7.56
CA LEU A 184 23.17 5.76 -7.58
C LEU A 184 23.64 5.40 -9.00
N LEU A 185 22.77 5.57 -10.00
CA LEU A 185 23.15 5.42 -11.40
C LEU A 185 24.11 6.54 -11.84
N ALA A 186 23.87 7.82 -11.42
CA ALA A 186 24.80 8.90 -11.66
C ALA A 186 26.20 8.62 -11.07
N ARG A 187 26.25 8.06 -9.86
CA ARG A 187 27.52 7.61 -9.26
C ARG A 187 28.24 6.58 -10.12
N ALA A 188 27.48 5.61 -10.65
CA ALA A 188 28.05 4.59 -11.54
C ALA A 188 28.54 5.19 -12.87
N ILE A 189 27.80 6.13 -13.44
CA ILE A 189 28.19 6.88 -14.67
C ILE A 189 29.42 7.73 -14.41
N CYS A 190 29.47 8.44 -13.29
CA CYS A 190 30.58 9.30 -12.88
C CYS A 190 31.92 8.56 -12.77
N GLN A 191 31.87 7.26 -12.55
CA GLN A 191 33.02 6.35 -12.51
C GLN A 191 33.61 6.08 -13.91
N GLU A 192 32.91 6.48 -15.01
CA GLU A 192 33.31 6.24 -16.41
C GLU A 192 33.64 4.77 -16.72
N PRO A 193 32.78 3.82 -16.33
CA PRO A 193 33.06 2.40 -16.46
C PRO A 193 32.86 1.92 -17.90
N GLU A 194 33.50 0.78 -18.23
CA GLU A 194 33.22 0.05 -19.48
C GLU A 194 32.07 -0.95 -19.30
N ILE A 195 31.83 -1.43 -18.06
CA ILE A 195 30.74 -2.34 -17.70
C ILE A 195 29.99 -1.79 -16.50
N ILE A 196 28.66 -1.79 -16.56
CA ILE A 196 27.80 -1.52 -15.40
C ILE A 196 27.05 -2.80 -15.04
N VAL A 197 27.12 -3.20 -13.76
CA VAL A 197 26.39 -4.33 -13.21
C VAL A 197 25.33 -3.81 -12.24
N LEU A 198 24.05 -4.19 -12.49
CA LEU A 198 22.93 -3.74 -11.67
C LEU A 198 22.13 -4.95 -11.15
N ASP A 199 21.88 -4.98 -9.84
CA ASP A 199 21.04 -6.01 -9.23
C ASP A 199 19.67 -5.42 -8.93
N GLU A 200 18.64 -5.88 -9.65
CA GLU A 200 17.24 -5.44 -9.54
C GLU A 200 17.03 -3.91 -9.53
N PRO A 201 17.55 -3.18 -10.52
CA PRO A 201 17.54 -1.72 -10.50
C PRO A 201 16.16 -1.10 -10.61
N THR A 202 15.14 -1.87 -11.00
CA THR A 202 13.75 -1.45 -11.13
C THR A 202 12.91 -1.70 -9.88
N SER A 203 13.45 -2.40 -8.88
CA SER A 203 12.74 -2.70 -7.63
C SER A 203 12.39 -1.42 -6.87
N TYR A 204 11.16 -1.34 -6.38
CA TYR A 204 10.60 -0.19 -5.65
C TYR A 204 10.43 1.11 -6.46
N LEU A 205 10.60 1.06 -7.79
CA LEU A 205 10.35 2.19 -8.66
C LEU A 205 8.94 2.15 -9.24
N ASP A 206 8.31 3.31 -9.36
CA ASP A 206 7.09 3.45 -10.16
C ASP A 206 7.40 3.29 -11.68
N ILE A 207 6.38 3.13 -12.48
CA ILE A 207 6.50 2.87 -13.92
C ILE A 207 7.31 3.97 -14.63
N ARG A 208 7.11 5.24 -14.25
CA ARG A 208 7.83 6.37 -14.84
C ARG A 208 9.33 6.25 -14.60
N HIS A 209 9.73 6.08 -13.33
CA HIS A 209 11.14 5.99 -12.95
C HIS A 209 11.81 4.72 -13.50
N LYS A 210 11.06 3.59 -13.62
CA LYS A 210 11.54 2.40 -14.31
C LYS A 210 11.89 2.70 -15.77
N LEU A 211 10.97 3.32 -16.52
CA LEU A 211 11.17 3.66 -17.93
C LEU A 211 12.32 4.66 -18.13
N GLU A 212 12.41 5.69 -17.28
CA GLU A 212 13.51 6.66 -17.30
C GLU A 212 14.86 5.97 -17.10
N LEU A 213 14.98 5.13 -16.06
CA LEU A 213 16.21 4.39 -15.75
C LEU A 213 16.63 3.45 -16.88
N LEU A 214 15.70 2.65 -17.38
CA LEU A 214 15.96 1.72 -18.49
C LEU A 214 16.31 2.45 -19.79
N SER A 215 15.67 3.58 -20.08
CA SER A 215 16.01 4.44 -21.22
C SER A 215 17.44 4.99 -21.14
N ILE A 216 17.88 5.39 -19.94
CA ILE A 216 19.27 5.84 -19.68
C ILE A 216 20.25 4.68 -19.93
N LEU A 217 19.97 3.47 -19.43
CA LEU A 217 20.82 2.30 -19.65
C LEU A 217 20.90 1.92 -21.14
N CYS A 218 19.78 1.94 -21.86
CA CYS A 218 19.76 1.71 -23.30
C CYS A 218 20.59 2.75 -24.07
N ARG A 219 20.48 4.03 -23.72
CA ARG A 219 21.25 5.11 -24.34
C ARG A 219 22.76 4.93 -24.09
N MET A 220 23.14 4.60 -22.86
CA MET A 220 24.54 4.33 -22.51
C MET A 220 25.14 3.16 -23.29
N SER A 221 24.38 2.08 -23.42
CA SER A 221 24.79 0.91 -24.20
C SER A 221 24.93 1.26 -25.69
N ARG A 222 23.92 1.89 -26.31
CA ARG A 222 23.82 2.14 -27.74
C ARG A 222 24.74 3.28 -28.22
N GLU A 223 24.83 4.38 -27.44
CA GLU A 223 25.55 5.59 -27.85
C GLU A 223 26.99 5.60 -27.33
N GLN A 224 27.23 5.05 -26.13
CA GLN A 224 28.52 5.10 -25.47
C GLN A 224 29.26 3.75 -25.49
N GLY A 225 28.63 2.68 -25.95
CA GLY A 225 29.23 1.34 -26.04
C GLY A 225 29.48 0.70 -24.69
N ILE A 226 28.79 1.14 -23.64
CA ILE A 226 28.93 0.60 -22.28
C ILE A 226 28.15 -0.73 -22.20
N THR A 227 28.84 -1.77 -21.71
CA THR A 227 28.20 -3.07 -21.49
C THR A 227 27.36 -3.04 -20.23
N VAL A 228 26.14 -3.56 -20.29
CA VAL A 228 25.21 -3.57 -19.16
C VAL A 228 24.85 -5.01 -18.80
N VAL A 229 25.07 -5.39 -17.56
CA VAL A 229 24.65 -6.70 -17.03
C VAL A 229 23.71 -6.44 -15.84
N LEU A 230 22.44 -6.86 -15.97
CA LEU A 230 21.46 -6.56 -14.93
C LEU A 230 20.57 -7.77 -14.61
N SER A 231 19.94 -7.76 -13.44
CA SER A 231 18.84 -8.67 -13.12
C SER A 231 17.51 -7.90 -13.16
N LEU A 232 16.48 -8.55 -13.70
CA LEU A 232 15.11 -8.04 -13.69
C LEU A 232 14.14 -9.15 -13.25
N HIS A 233 13.01 -8.72 -12.69
CA HIS A 233 11.88 -9.61 -12.41
C HIS A 233 10.82 -9.54 -13.50
N GLU A 234 10.71 -8.39 -14.16
CA GLU A 234 9.72 -8.12 -15.19
C GLU A 234 10.19 -8.68 -16.55
N VAL A 235 9.53 -9.75 -17.01
CA VAL A 235 9.85 -10.43 -18.27
C VAL A 235 9.61 -9.50 -19.45
N ASP A 236 8.54 -8.72 -19.43
CA ASP A 236 8.18 -7.75 -20.47
C ASP A 236 9.23 -6.64 -20.64
N LEU A 237 9.82 -6.17 -19.54
CA LEU A 237 10.91 -5.20 -19.58
C LEU A 237 12.19 -5.85 -20.12
N ALA A 238 12.51 -7.08 -19.69
CA ALA A 238 13.66 -7.82 -20.20
C ALA A 238 13.54 -8.05 -21.73
N MET A 239 12.34 -8.38 -22.23
CA MET A 239 12.08 -8.51 -23.66
C MET A 239 12.35 -7.24 -24.46
N LYS A 240 12.05 -6.07 -23.88
CA LYS A 240 12.14 -4.77 -24.59
C LYS A 240 13.55 -4.18 -24.63
N ILE A 241 14.35 -4.41 -23.61
CA ILE A 241 15.65 -3.72 -23.49
C ILE A 241 16.86 -4.59 -23.76
N SER A 242 16.73 -5.91 -23.60
CA SER A 242 17.89 -6.82 -23.61
C SER A 242 18.26 -7.25 -25.02
N ASP A 243 19.57 -7.31 -25.27
CA ASP A 243 20.09 -7.99 -26.47
C ASP A 243 20.11 -9.51 -26.24
N ARG A 244 20.33 -9.90 -24.96
CA ARG A 244 20.34 -11.30 -24.55
C ARG A 244 19.78 -11.45 -23.13
N VAL A 245 19.05 -12.53 -22.91
CA VAL A 245 18.55 -12.93 -21.61
C VAL A 245 19.16 -14.24 -21.15
N ILE A 246 19.34 -14.37 -19.84
CA ILE A 246 19.83 -15.55 -19.14
C ILE A 246 18.77 -15.95 -18.15
N CYS A 247 18.13 -17.08 -18.39
CA CYS A 247 17.13 -17.65 -17.49
C CYS A 247 17.80 -18.50 -16.41
N VAL A 248 17.62 -18.13 -15.17
CA VAL A 248 18.22 -18.83 -14.00
C VAL A 248 17.11 -19.50 -13.20
N ARG A 249 17.21 -20.84 -13.04
CA ARG A 249 16.22 -21.63 -12.30
C ARG A 249 16.91 -22.73 -11.52
N SER A 250 16.46 -22.96 -10.28
CA SER A 250 16.84 -24.11 -9.44
C SER A 250 18.33 -24.39 -9.38
N GLY A 251 19.19 -23.34 -9.43
CA GLY A 251 20.64 -23.50 -9.35
C GLY A 251 21.33 -23.83 -10.67
N GLU A 252 20.72 -23.56 -11.82
CA GLU A 252 21.31 -23.75 -13.15
C GLU A 252 20.92 -22.63 -14.13
N ILE A 253 21.71 -22.48 -15.21
CA ILE A 253 21.30 -21.69 -16.36
C ILE A 253 20.33 -22.52 -17.19
N PHE A 254 19.05 -22.18 -17.09
CA PHE A 254 17.96 -22.91 -17.73
C PHE A 254 17.90 -22.66 -19.25
N ALA A 255 18.06 -21.39 -19.65
CA ALA A 255 18.11 -20.98 -21.06
C ALA A 255 18.90 -19.68 -21.18
N CYS A 256 19.46 -19.42 -22.37
CA CYS A 256 20.19 -18.19 -22.67
C CYS A 256 20.13 -17.94 -24.18
N GLY A 257 19.88 -16.69 -24.60
CA GLY A 257 19.78 -16.29 -26.00
C GLY A 257 19.06 -14.96 -26.17
N LYS A 258 18.68 -14.63 -27.41
CA LYS A 258 17.90 -13.43 -27.65
C LYS A 258 16.53 -13.54 -26.99
N PRO A 259 15.98 -12.42 -26.45
CA PRO A 259 14.66 -12.45 -25.80
C PRO A 259 13.58 -13.12 -26.64
N SER A 260 13.49 -12.79 -27.93
CA SER A 260 12.50 -13.36 -28.86
C SER A 260 12.67 -14.86 -29.16
N GLU A 261 13.85 -15.43 -28.91
CA GLU A 261 14.15 -16.83 -29.18
C GLU A 261 14.01 -17.70 -27.93
N VAL A 262 14.18 -17.09 -26.74
CA VAL A 262 14.28 -17.80 -25.46
C VAL A 262 13.02 -17.61 -24.62
N LEU A 263 12.38 -16.45 -24.67
CA LEU A 263 11.23 -16.11 -23.85
C LEU A 263 9.91 -16.47 -24.55
N ASP A 264 9.75 -17.74 -24.93
CA ASP A 264 8.46 -18.26 -25.37
C ASP A 264 7.58 -18.67 -24.18
N ALA A 265 6.32 -18.95 -24.46
CA ALA A 265 5.34 -19.33 -23.45
C ALA A 265 5.77 -20.57 -22.64
N GLU A 266 6.37 -21.55 -23.30
CA GLU A 266 6.81 -22.81 -22.66
C GLU A 266 8.00 -22.56 -21.73
N THR A 267 8.98 -21.77 -22.19
CA THR A 267 10.17 -21.41 -21.39
C THR A 267 9.82 -20.58 -20.18
N VAL A 268 8.96 -19.55 -20.33
CA VAL A 268 8.53 -18.71 -19.19
C VAL A 268 7.71 -19.53 -18.20
N GLN A 269 6.82 -20.39 -18.68
CA GLN A 269 6.04 -21.28 -17.84
C GLN A 269 6.93 -22.25 -17.06
N ALA A 270 7.91 -22.86 -17.74
CA ALA A 270 8.88 -23.74 -17.09
C ALA A 270 9.79 -22.97 -16.11
N LEU A 271 10.25 -21.76 -16.46
CA LEU A 271 11.14 -20.94 -15.65
C LEU A 271 10.53 -20.57 -14.30
N TYR A 272 9.26 -20.20 -14.29
CA TYR A 272 8.53 -19.78 -13.08
C TYR A 272 7.67 -20.87 -12.47
N GLU A 273 7.73 -22.11 -13.00
CA GLU A 273 6.94 -23.27 -12.54
C GLU A 273 5.44 -23.01 -12.53
N LEU A 274 4.97 -22.25 -13.54
CA LEU A 274 3.57 -21.88 -13.64
C LEU A 274 2.75 -23.10 -14.06
N ASP A 275 1.64 -23.32 -13.35
CA ASP A 275 0.70 -24.36 -13.72
C ASP A 275 0.03 -24.03 -15.06
N PRO A 276 0.08 -24.93 -16.08
CA PRO A 276 -0.56 -24.71 -17.37
C PRO A 276 -2.06 -24.41 -17.28
N GLU A 277 -2.71 -24.89 -16.23
CA GLU A 277 -4.12 -24.62 -15.96
C GLU A 277 -4.36 -23.20 -15.42
N LEU A 278 -3.33 -22.55 -14.86
CA LEU A 278 -3.41 -21.20 -14.31
C LEU A 278 -3.16 -20.12 -15.33
N GLY A 279 -2.42 -20.39 -16.42
CA GLY A 279 -2.18 -19.38 -17.45
C GLY A 279 -1.09 -19.71 -18.46
N ARG A 280 -1.02 -18.89 -19.52
CA ARG A 280 0.02 -18.95 -20.54
C ARG A 280 0.66 -17.58 -20.73
N PHE A 281 1.94 -17.58 -21.07
CA PHE A 281 2.66 -16.36 -21.43
C PHE A 281 2.40 -16.02 -22.90
N ASP A 282 1.84 -14.83 -23.19
CA ASP A 282 1.70 -14.34 -24.57
C ASP A 282 2.99 -13.67 -25.04
N VAL A 283 3.68 -14.34 -25.92
CA VAL A 283 4.95 -13.88 -26.51
C VAL A 283 4.79 -12.57 -27.28
N ARG A 284 3.61 -12.29 -27.86
CA ARG A 284 3.38 -11.09 -28.70
C ARG A 284 3.23 -9.83 -27.85
N THR A 285 2.66 -9.95 -26.66
CA THR A 285 2.45 -8.84 -25.73
C THR A 285 3.50 -8.80 -24.63
N GLY A 286 4.24 -9.90 -24.43
CA GLY A 286 5.18 -10.07 -23.31
C GLY A 286 4.46 -10.17 -21.95
N SER A 287 3.18 -10.54 -21.95
CA SER A 287 2.34 -10.59 -20.75
C SER A 287 1.86 -12.01 -20.47
N LEU A 288 1.52 -12.26 -19.20
CA LEU A 288 0.97 -13.54 -18.75
C LEU A 288 -0.55 -13.54 -19.01
N GLU A 289 -1.03 -14.45 -19.87
CA GLU A 289 -2.46 -14.72 -20.00
C GLU A 289 -2.86 -15.84 -19.04
N LEU A 290 -3.79 -15.54 -18.15
CA LEU A 290 -4.28 -16.50 -17.16
C LEU A 290 -5.44 -17.32 -17.77
N HIS A 291 -5.37 -18.65 -17.64
CA HIS A 291 -6.44 -19.55 -18.03
C HIS A 291 -7.19 -20.06 -16.81
N PHE A 292 -8.50 -19.92 -16.84
CA PHE A 292 -9.36 -20.48 -15.81
C PHE A 292 -10.07 -21.71 -16.37
N ALA A 293 -9.94 -22.84 -15.71
CA ALA A 293 -10.71 -24.04 -16.00
C ALA A 293 -12.20 -23.72 -15.79
N GLY A 294 -12.96 -23.60 -16.89
CA GLY A 294 -14.41 -23.37 -16.83
C GLY A 294 -15.02 -22.61 -17.99
N SER A 295 -14.30 -22.29 -19.07
CA SER A 295 -14.93 -21.72 -20.28
C SER A 295 -15.65 -22.78 -21.12
N GLY A 296 -16.68 -23.39 -20.58
CA GLY A 296 -17.73 -24.01 -21.37
C GLY A 296 -18.68 -22.93 -21.88
N ALA A 297 -18.98 -22.93 -23.17
CA ALA A 297 -19.83 -22.00 -23.90
C ALA A 297 -21.13 -21.64 -23.16
N PRO A 298 -21.65 -20.41 -23.32
CA PRO A 298 -22.87 -20.00 -22.66
C PRO A 298 -24.07 -20.80 -23.18
N ARG A 299 -24.72 -21.52 -22.30
CA ARG A 299 -26.10 -21.94 -22.50
C ARG A 299 -27.02 -21.05 -21.69
N GLU A 300 -27.89 -20.39 -22.44
CA GLU A 300 -29.08 -19.69 -22.01
C GLU A 300 -29.84 -20.41 -20.90
N THR A 301 -30.26 -19.66 -19.88
CA THR A 301 -31.68 -19.28 -19.73
C THR A 301 -31.74 -18.38 -18.50
N ALA A 302 -32.02 -17.11 -18.77
CA ALA A 302 -32.55 -16.19 -17.76
C ALA A 302 -34.04 -16.57 -17.58
N GLU A 303 -34.33 -17.27 -16.51
CA GLU A 303 -35.65 -17.27 -15.92
C GLU A 303 -35.54 -17.76 -14.46
N ASP A 304 -36.09 -16.95 -13.53
CA ASP A 304 -36.30 -17.24 -12.11
C ASP A 304 -35.11 -17.11 -11.12
N LEU A 305 -34.38 -15.97 -11.16
CA LEU A 305 -33.76 -15.44 -9.94
C LEU A 305 -34.58 -14.24 -9.47
N LYS A 306 -35.25 -14.40 -8.34
CA LYS A 306 -35.90 -13.28 -7.64
C LYS A 306 -34.88 -12.18 -7.44
N ASP A 307 -35.23 -10.98 -7.91
CA ASP A 307 -34.39 -9.79 -7.94
C ASP A 307 -34.19 -9.23 -6.51
N ASP A 308 -33.20 -9.79 -5.79
CA ASP A 308 -32.76 -9.30 -4.47
C ASP A 308 -31.61 -8.28 -4.58
N SER A 309 -31.50 -7.58 -5.72
CA SER A 309 -30.49 -6.56 -5.93
C SER A 309 -31.04 -5.16 -5.83
N ILE A 310 -30.22 -4.21 -5.32
CA ILE A 310 -30.51 -2.78 -5.35
C ILE A 310 -29.63 -2.08 -6.38
N THR A 311 -30.20 -1.08 -7.06
CA THR A 311 -29.44 -0.22 -7.97
C THR A 311 -29.17 1.10 -7.28
N LEU A 312 -27.97 1.26 -6.69
CA LEU A 312 -27.49 2.50 -6.10
C LEU A 312 -26.52 3.15 -7.09
N PRO A 313 -26.86 4.32 -7.68
CA PRO A 313 -25.91 5.11 -8.46
C PRO A 313 -24.67 5.41 -7.61
N ARG A 314 -23.45 5.12 -8.15
CA ARG A 314 -22.22 5.34 -7.39
C ARG A 314 -21.04 5.62 -8.29
N LEU A 315 -20.09 6.36 -7.76
CA LEU A 315 -18.82 6.66 -8.45
C LEU A 315 -17.68 6.76 -7.45
N MET A 316 -16.47 6.52 -7.94
CA MET A 316 -15.24 6.70 -7.18
C MET A 316 -14.45 7.88 -7.73
N ILE A 317 -14.03 8.79 -6.86
CA ILE A 317 -13.09 9.87 -7.16
C ILE A 317 -11.69 9.42 -6.79
N THR A 318 -10.84 9.25 -7.78
CA THR A 318 -9.46 8.76 -7.59
C THR A 318 -8.44 9.63 -8.33
N ALA A 319 -7.15 9.33 -8.22
CA ALA A 319 -6.08 10.11 -8.85
C ALA A 319 -4.85 9.24 -9.16
N PRO A 320 -3.91 9.74 -9.96
CA PRO A 320 -2.63 9.09 -10.19
C PRO A 320 -1.74 9.00 -8.92
N GLY A 321 -1.97 9.85 -7.92
CA GLY A 321 -1.21 9.88 -6.68
C GLY A 321 -1.74 10.90 -5.70
N SER A 322 -1.09 11.00 -4.53
CA SER A 322 -1.42 11.99 -3.51
C SER A 322 -1.15 13.41 -4.01
N GLY A 323 -1.83 14.42 -3.42
CA GLY A 323 -1.67 15.83 -3.82
C GLY A 323 -2.34 16.23 -5.12
N SER A 324 -3.05 15.35 -5.81
CA SER A 324 -3.80 15.65 -7.04
C SER A 324 -5.08 16.48 -6.81
N GLY A 325 -5.55 16.61 -5.56
CA GLY A 325 -6.73 17.37 -5.16
C GLY A 325 -8.00 16.54 -5.03
N LYS A 326 -7.89 15.23 -4.77
CA LYS A 326 -9.05 14.33 -4.57
C LYS A 326 -10.04 14.86 -3.56
N THR A 327 -9.60 15.10 -2.32
CA THR A 327 -10.45 15.52 -1.20
C THR A 327 -11.15 16.83 -1.49
N LEU A 328 -10.43 17.82 -2.07
CA LEU A 328 -11.00 19.09 -2.49
C LEU A 328 -12.13 18.87 -3.50
N ILE A 329 -11.88 18.10 -4.56
CA ILE A 329 -12.84 17.83 -5.62
C ILE A 329 -14.01 17.00 -5.09
N THR A 330 -13.77 16.01 -4.24
CA THR A 330 -14.83 15.21 -3.60
C THR A 330 -15.75 16.09 -2.76
N CYS A 331 -15.20 16.96 -1.91
CA CYS A 331 -15.99 17.92 -1.13
C CYS A 331 -16.81 18.88 -2.02
N GLY A 332 -16.21 19.41 -3.08
CA GLY A 332 -16.89 20.24 -4.06
C GLY A 332 -18.06 19.52 -4.75
N LEU A 333 -17.83 18.26 -5.20
CA LEU A 333 -18.87 17.43 -5.82
C LEU A 333 -20.00 17.07 -4.85
N LEU A 334 -19.67 16.67 -3.62
CA LEU A 334 -20.66 16.38 -2.58
C LEU A 334 -21.53 17.61 -2.29
N ARG A 335 -20.90 18.80 -2.22
CA ARG A 335 -21.63 20.07 -2.02
C ARG A 335 -22.51 20.41 -3.22
N LEU A 336 -22.01 20.20 -4.43
CA LEU A 336 -22.75 20.38 -5.67
C LEU A 336 -23.98 19.48 -5.72
N LEU A 337 -23.83 18.18 -5.43
CA LEU A 337 -24.94 17.23 -5.40
C LEU A 337 -26.01 17.62 -4.38
N LYS A 338 -25.62 18.10 -3.18
CA LYS A 338 -26.58 18.63 -2.19
C LYS A 338 -27.35 19.86 -2.71
N ARG A 339 -26.71 20.75 -3.48
CA ARG A 339 -27.39 21.90 -4.10
C ARG A 339 -28.45 21.48 -5.14
N HIS A 340 -28.18 20.35 -5.81
CA HIS A 340 -29.15 19.73 -6.71
C HIS A 340 -30.23 18.91 -5.97
N ALA A 341 -30.41 19.14 -4.66
CA ALA A 341 -31.37 18.47 -3.79
C ALA A 341 -31.20 16.94 -3.73
N MET A 342 -30.03 16.41 -4.09
CA MET A 342 -29.70 15.01 -3.93
C MET A 342 -29.21 14.71 -2.51
N LYS A 343 -29.38 13.47 -2.09
CA LYS A 343 -28.89 12.94 -0.80
C LYS A 343 -27.68 12.03 -1.07
N PRO A 344 -26.45 12.55 -1.12
CA PRO A 344 -25.29 11.72 -1.31
C PRO A 344 -24.92 10.96 -0.02
N ALA A 345 -24.49 9.70 -0.16
CA ALA A 345 -23.73 8.99 0.85
C ALA A 345 -22.24 9.13 0.50
N ALA A 346 -21.41 9.45 1.47
CA ALA A 346 -19.97 9.61 1.29
C ALA A 346 -19.22 8.41 1.86
N PHE A 347 -18.16 8.01 1.15
CA PHE A 347 -17.29 6.93 1.58
C PHE A 347 -15.83 7.29 1.35
N LYS A 348 -14.95 6.76 2.20
CA LYS A 348 -13.50 6.87 2.06
C LYS A 348 -12.88 5.49 1.88
N CYS A 349 -12.09 5.32 0.82
CA CYS A 349 -11.29 4.12 0.64
C CYS A 349 -10.10 4.13 1.63
N GLY A 350 -9.90 3.01 2.33
CA GLY A 350 -8.78 2.83 3.25
C GLY A 350 -8.97 3.41 4.65
N PRO A 351 -7.94 3.29 5.51
CA PRO A 351 -8.01 3.59 6.94
C PRO A 351 -7.75 5.07 7.26
N ASP A 352 -8.36 5.98 6.56
CA ASP A 352 -8.20 7.44 6.74
C ASP A 352 -9.31 8.00 7.62
N TYR A 353 -8.95 8.76 8.64
CA TYR A 353 -9.92 9.39 9.55
C TYR A 353 -10.23 10.85 9.18
N ILE A 354 -9.28 11.55 8.54
CA ILE A 354 -9.39 13.00 8.32
C ILE A 354 -10.34 13.32 7.17
N ASP A 355 -10.23 12.64 6.04
CA ASP A 355 -11.10 12.91 4.89
C ASP A 355 -12.59 12.68 5.23
N PRO A 356 -13.00 11.62 5.97
CA PRO A 356 -14.36 11.49 6.46
C PRO A 356 -14.85 12.64 7.32
N MET A 357 -13.97 13.32 8.08
CA MET A 357 -14.36 14.49 8.87
C MET A 357 -14.79 15.67 8.00
N PHE A 358 -14.13 15.90 6.84
CA PHE A 358 -14.60 16.93 5.90
C PHE A 358 -16.00 16.65 5.39
N HIS A 359 -16.30 15.40 5.08
CA HIS A 359 -17.64 15.02 4.62
C HIS A 359 -18.69 15.20 5.72
N THR A 360 -18.38 14.74 6.93
CA THR A 360 -19.36 14.72 8.03
C THR A 360 -19.53 16.07 8.68
N ARG A 361 -18.43 16.72 9.10
CA ARG A 361 -18.51 17.96 9.90
C ARG A 361 -18.78 19.19 9.05
N VAL A 362 -18.18 19.28 7.85
CA VAL A 362 -18.29 20.46 7.00
C VAL A 362 -19.52 20.40 6.11
N LEU A 363 -19.78 19.23 5.53
CA LEU A 363 -20.87 19.05 4.57
C LEU A 363 -22.15 18.48 5.21
N GLY A 364 -22.07 17.96 6.43
CA GLY A 364 -23.19 17.27 7.09
C GLY A 364 -23.62 16.02 6.31
N ILE A 365 -22.67 15.29 5.74
CA ILE A 365 -22.88 14.05 5.00
C ILE A 365 -22.18 12.94 5.78
N PRO A 366 -22.89 11.99 6.40
CA PRO A 366 -22.27 10.87 7.07
C PRO A 366 -21.31 10.14 6.13
N SER A 367 -20.08 9.91 6.59
CA SER A 367 -19.02 9.25 5.82
C SER A 367 -18.51 8.02 6.54
N ARG A 368 -18.23 6.97 5.76
CA ARG A 368 -17.74 5.69 6.23
C ARG A 368 -16.47 5.28 5.51
N ASN A 369 -15.65 4.50 6.19
CA ASN A 369 -14.52 3.87 5.56
C ASN A 369 -14.94 2.58 4.86
N LEU A 370 -14.45 2.39 3.64
CA LEU A 370 -14.57 1.14 2.89
C LEU A 370 -13.18 0.60 2.62
N ASP A 371 -12.90 -0.61 3.10
CA ASP A 371 -11.56 -1.17 3.03
C ASP A 371 -11.61 -2.68 2.77
N THR A 372 -11.06 -3.11 1.64
CA THR A 372 -11.07 -4.50 1.23
C THR A 372 -10.11 -5.38 2.03
N PHE A 373 -9.13 -4.78 2.73
CA PHE A 373 -8.31 -5.51 3.69
C PHE A 373 -9.09 -5.78 4.97
N PHE A 374 -9.81 -4.80 5.50
CA PHE A 374 -10.62 -4.98 6.71
C PHE A 374 -11.82 -5.88 6.47
N SER A 375 -12.43 -5.78 5.30
CA SER A 375 -13.64 -6.50 4.90
C SER A 375 -13.41 -7.25 3.58
N PRO A 376 -12.64 -8.36 3.59
CA PRO A 376 -12.32 -9.10 2.38
C PRO A 376 -13.58 -9.79 1.82
N PRO A 377 -13.61 -10.04 0.51
CA PRO A 377 -14.69 -10.80 -0.11
C PRO A 377 -14.73 -12.24 0.40
N ILE A 378 -15.91 -12.83 0.39
CA ILE A 378 -16.08 -14.25 0.74
C ILE A 378 -15.53 -15.10 -0.41
N PRO A 379 -14.64 -16.08 -0.17
CA PRO A 379 -14.13 -16.97 -1.20
C PRO A 379 -15.27 -17.74 -1.88
N GLN A 380 -15.42 -17.63 -3.20
CA GLN A 380 -16.36 -18.47 -3.95
C GLN A 380 -15.83 -19.90 -4.03
N GLY A 381 -16.62 -20.87 -3.63
CA GLY A 381 -16.33 -22.30 -3.82
C GLY A 381 -16.00 -23.12 -2.56
N SER A 382 -16.02 -22.55 -1.37
CA SER A 382 -15.89 -23.32 -0.14
C SER A 382 -17.26 -23.82 0.33
N SER A 383 -17.70 -24.93 -0.25
CA SER A 383 -18.82 -25.70 0.29
C SER A 383 -18.51 -26.10 1.74
N GLY A 384 -19.25 -25.58 2.69
CA GLY A 384 -19.42 -26.13 4.02
C GLY A 384 -18.43 -25.73 5.11
N ASN A 385 -17.15 -25.46 4.85
CA ASN A 385 -16.14 -25.25 5.91
C ASN A 385 -15.51 -23.85 5.99
N ALA A 386 -15.80 -22.93 5.08
CA ALA A 386 -15.18 -21.60 5.06
C ALA A 386 -16.02 -20.52 5.77
N CYS A 387 -17.27 -20.77 6.09
CA CYS A 387 -18.07 -19.87 6.94
C CYS A 387 -17.49 -19.71 8.35
N THR A 388 -16.78 -20.72 8.85
CA THR A 388 -16.21 -20.71 10.21
C THR A 388 -14.96 -19.82 10.34
N ALA A 389 -14.22 -19.56 9.26
CA ALA A 389 -13.02 -18.73 9.31
C ALA A 389 -13.31 -17.23 9.11
N ALA A 390 -14.42 -16.89 8.43
CA ALA A 390 -14.79 -15.49 8.16
C ALA A 390 -15.76 -14.91 9.20
N SER A 391 -16.46 -15.76 9.96
CA SER A 391 -17.52 -15.36 10.91
C SER A 391 -17.15 -15.49 12.39
N GLY A 392 -15.93 -15.89 12.75
CA GLY A 392 -15.50 -15.98 14.16
C GLY A 392 -16.32 -16.95 15.03
N CYS A 393 -17.18 -17.79 14.42
CA CYS A 393 -17.92 -18.82 15.16
C CYS A 393 -16.97 -19.96 15.51
N GLY A 394 -16.57 -20.02 16.77
CA GLY A 394 -15.77 -21.10 17.34
C GLY A 394 -16.41 -22.47 17.10
N ASN A 395 -15.56 -23.46 16.90
CA ASN A 395 -15.81 -24.86 16.53
C ASN A 395 -16.74 -25.69 17.44
N THR A 396 -17.61 -25.10 18.24
CA THR A 396 -18.43 -25.87 19.22
C THR A 396 -19.92 -26.01 18.88
N ALA A 397 -20.41 -25.38 17.79
CA ALA A 397 -21.85 -25.42 17.48
C ALA A 397 -22.24 -26.08 16.13
N CYS A 398 -21.30 -26.57 15.32
CA CYS A 398 -21.61 -27.11 13.99
C CYS A 398 -21.31 -28.59 13.77
N GLU A 399 -21.16 -29.38 14.80
CA GLU A 399 -20.84 -30.83 14.59
C GLU A 399 -22.00 -31.71 14.11
N ASN A 400 -23.24 -31.24 14.04
CA ASN A 400 -24.34 -32.13 13.60
C ASN A 400 -25.55 -31.44 12.93
N THR A 401 -25.39 -30.30 12.28
CA THR A 401 -26.47 -29.77 11.43
C THR A 401 -25.95 -29.61 10.03
N VAL A 402 -26.30 -30.54 9.15
CA VAL A 402 -26.25 -30.35 7.71
C VAL A 402 -27.08 -29.09 7.43
N CYS A 403 -26.41 -27.95 7.15
CA CYS A 403 -27.08 -26.81 6.56
C CYS A 403 -27.59 -27.26 5.19
N GLU A 404 -28.83 -27.72 5.11
CA GLU A 404 -29.52 -27.90 3.85
C GLU A 404 -29.64 -26.53 3.20
N ASN A 405 -28.80 -26.37 2.21
CA ASN A 405 -28.65 -25.31 1.27
C ASN A 405 -29.97 -24.70 0.82
N THR A 406 -30.19 -23.42 1.14
CA THR A 406 -30.79 -22.43 0.24
C THR A 406 -30.77 -21.04 0.87
N ALA A 407 -30.49 -20.89 2.16
CA ALA A 407 -30.47 -19.58 2.83
C ALA A 407 -29.08 -18.90 2.86
N CYS A 408 -27.98 -19.64 2.64
CA CYS A 408 -26.62 -19.07 2.64
C CYS A 408 -26.17 -18.50 1.29
N GLU A 409 -26.82 -18.83 0.18
CA GLU A 409 -26.42 -18.35 -1.14
C GLU A 409 -26.88 -16.92 -1.44
N ASN A 410 -27.84 -16.37 -0.71
CA ASN A 410 -28.42 -15.02 -0.93
C ASN A 410 -28.13 -14.02 0.19
N THR A 411 -27.47 -14.41 1.28
CA THR A 411 -27.14 -13.46 2.36
C THR A 411 -25.77 -12.88 2.07
N VAL A 412 -25.72 -11.67 1.55
CA VAL A 412 -24.48 -10.88 1.52
C VAL A 412 -24.02 -10.74 2.95
N CYS A 413 -22.80 -11.21 3.22
CA CYS A 413 -22.22 -11.05 4.54
C CYS A 413 -22.19 -9.54 4.85
N GLU A 414 -22.92 -9.12 5.88
CA GLU A 414 -23.11 -7.72 6.26
C GLU A 414 -21.79 -6.96 6.50
N ASN A 415 -20.72 -7.70 6.73
CA ASN A 415 -19.37 -7.20 6.94
C ASN A 415 -18.51 -7.08 5.66
N THR A 416 -19.07 -7.35 4.47
CA THR A 416 -18.36 -7.05 3.20
C THR A 416 -18.44 -5.57 2.87
N VAL A 417 -17.53 -5.06 2.03
CA VAL A 417 -17.56 -3.66 1.57
C VAL A 417 -18.89 -3.29 0.89
N CYS A 418 -19.51 -4.23 0.17
CA CYS A 418 -20.82 -4.03 -0.44
C CYS A 418 -21.95 -3.94 0.61
N GLY A 419 -21.93 -4.81 1.63
CA GLY A 419 -22.90 -4.80 2.73
C GLY A 419 -22.80 -3.52 3.57
N ILE A 420 -21.58 -3.08 3.92
CA ILE A 420 -21.34 -1.81 4.62
C ILE A 420 -21.87 -0.63 3.80
N MET A 421 -21.57 -0.58 2.50
CA MET A 421 -22.04 0.50 1.61
C MET A 421 -23.57 0.50 1.48
N ALA A 422 -24.20 -0.66 1.32
CA ALA A 422 -25.65 -0.79 1.21
C ALA A 422 -26.36 -0.33 2.49
N ARG A 423 -25.89 -0.75 3.68
CA ARG A 423 -26.45 -0.30 4.96
C ARG A 423 -26.34 1.21 5.15
N ALA A 424 -25.13 1.76 4.95
CA ALA A 424 -24.90 3.18 5.14
C ALA A 424 -25.73 4.03 4.17
N ALA A 425 -25.87 3.62 2.91
CA ALA A 425 -26.69 4.30 1.93
C ALA A 425 -28.19 4.22 2.25
N SER A 426 -28.67 3.05 2.68
CA SER A 426 -30.07 2.86 3.11
C SER A 426 -30.41 3.68 4.35
N GLY A 427 -29.49 3.76 5.32
CA GLY A 427 -29.68 4.54 6.55
C GLY A 427 -29.92 6.05 6.32
N VAL A 428 -29.39 6.61 5.22
CA VAL A 428 -29.59 8.01 4.84
C VAL A 428 -30.54 8.18 3.64
N CYS A 429 -31.12 7.11 3.14
CA CYS A 429 -31.94 7.10 1.90
C CYS A 429 -31.18 7.79 0.74
N ALA A 430 -29.97 7.34 0.46
CA ALA A 430 -29.09 7.98 -0.49
C ALA A 430 -29.53 7.80 -1.94
N ASP A 431 -29.50 8.89 -2.72
CA ASP A 431 -29.75 8.88 -4.16
C ASP A 431 -28.49 8.51 -4.97
N ILE A 432 -27.31 8.71 -4.36
CA ILE A 432 -26.00 8.46 -4.96
C ILE A 432 -24.94 8.20 -3.89
N ALA A 433 -24.02 7.31 -4.18
CA ALA A 433 -22.82 7.10 -3.35
C ALA A 433 -21.58 7.69 -4.03
N VAL A 434 -20.76 8.40 -3.27
CA VAL A 434 -19.48 8.95 -3.71
C VAL A 434 -18.38 8.37 -2.84
N ILE A 435 -17.44 7.66 -3.47
CA ILE A 435 -16.30 7.05 -2.80
C ILE A 435 -15.06 7.88 -3.07
N GLU A 436 -14.40 8.40 -2.04
CA GLU A 436 -13.09 9.02 -2.19
C GLU A 436 -11.99 7.98 -2.11
N GLY A 437 -11.16 7.89 -3.15
CA GLY A 437 -10.03 6.97 -3.22
C GLY A 437 -8.86 7.35 -2.31
N VAL A 438 -8.04 6.38 -1.97
CA VAL A 438 -6.81 6.56 -1.19
C VAL A 438 -5.59 6.63 -2.11
N MET A 439 -4.58 7.41 -1.77
CA MET A 439 -3.29 7.54 -2.51
C MET A 439 -3.48 7.60 -4.05
N GLY A 440 -2.74 6.83 -4.82
CA GLY A 440 -2.99 6.59 -6.25
C GLY A 440 -3.97 5.44 -6.46
N TYR A 441 -4.56 5.39 -7.66
CA TYR A 441 -5.64 4.44 -7.98
C TYR A 441 -5.24 2.98 -7.76
N PHE A 442 -4.00 2.63 -8.08
CA PHE A 442 -3.46 1.28 -7.96
C PHE A 442 -2.58 1.06 -6.72
N ASP A 443 -2.39 2.11 -5.89
CA ASP A 443 -1.54 2.02 -4.71
C ASP A 443 -2.27 1.28 -3.59
N GLY A 444 -1.76 0.13 -3.22
CA GLY A 444 -2.33 -0.74 -2.18
C GLY A 444 -1.26 -1.54 -1.45
N THR A 445 -1.61 -2.70 -0.95
CA THR A 445 -0.76 -3.61 -0.19
C THR A 445 -0.67 -4.99 -0.86
N GLY A 446 -0.07 -5.97 -0.16
CA GLY A 446 0.10 -7.33 -0.65
C GLY A 446 1.24 -7.48 -1.65
N GLU A 447 1.41 -8.68 -2.18
CA GLU A 447 2.50 -8.99 -3.12
C GLU A 447 2.34 -8.26 -4.46
N SER A 448 1.11 -8.08 -4.93
CA SER A 448 0.80 -7.32 -6.14
C SER A 448 0.90 -5.81 -5.95
N GLY A 449 0.92 -5.32 -4.71
CA GLY A 449 0.84 -3.89 -4.37
C GLY A 449 -0.53 -3.26 -4.63
N MET A 450 -1.56 -4.03 -4.98
CA MET A 450 -2.88 -3.52 -5.37
C MET A 450 -4.02 -3.89 -4.43
N GLN A 451 -3.82 -4.81 -3.48
CA GLN A 451 -4.82 -5.14 -2.46
C GLN A 451 -5.12 -3.91 -1.59
N ALA A 452 -6.36 -3.72 -1.21
CA ALA A 452 -6.84 -2.56 -0.47
C ALA A 452 -6.57 -1.21 -1.17
N SER A 453 -6.35 -1.21 -2.48
CA SER A 453 -6.27 0.01 -3.29
C SER A 453 -7.66 0.52 -3.68
N SER A 454 -7.70 1.74 -4.20
CA SER A 454 -8.91 2.29 -4.83
C SER A 454 -9.38 1.43 -6.01
N PHE A 455 -8.45 0.84 -6.77
CA PHE A 455 -8.76 -0.10 -7.85
C PHE A 455 -9.45 -1.36 -7.35
N ASP A 456 -8.89 -1.99 -6.31
CA ASP A 456 -9.44 -3.19 -5.70
C ASP A 456 -10.87 -2.95 -5.16
N LEU A 457 -11.07 -1.85 -4.44
CA LEU A 457 -12.40 -1.47 -3.94
C LEU A 457 -13.39 -1.20 -5.08
N ALA A 458 -12.97 -0.47 -6.14
CA ALA A 458 -13.80 -0.20 -7.31
C ALA A 458 -14.20 -1.50 -8.03
N ALA A 459 -13.26 -2.45 -8.14
CA ALA A 459 -13.50 -3.76 -8.76
C ALA A 459 -14.50 -4.58 -7.94
N GLN A 460 -14.31 -4.68 -6.61
CA GLN A 460 -15.22 -5.45 -5.74
C GLN A 460 -16.62 -4.87 -5.67
N THR A 461 -16.74 -3.55 -5.72
CA THR A 461 -18.04 -2.88 -5.66
C THR A 461 -18.66 -2.62 -7.03
N GLY A 462 -17.99 -2.94 -8.13
CA GLY A 462 -18.46 -2.64 -9.47
C GLY A 462 -18.66 -1.12 -9.73
N THR A 463 -17.83 -0.27 -9.12
CA THR A 463 -17.96 1.19 -9.14
C THR A 463 -17.12 1.80 -10.26
N PRO A 464 -17.69 2.59 -11.18
CA PRO A 464 -16.93 3.34 -12.16
C PRO A 464 -16.11 4.45 -11.48
N ALA A 465 -14.87 4.66 -11.94
CA ALA A 465 -13.95 5.62 -11.35
C ALA A 465 -13.75 6.85 -12.24
N VAL A 466 -13.67 8.02 -11.60
CA VAL A 466 -13.32 9.32 -12.17
C VAL A 466 -11.91 9.69 -11.71
N LEU A 467 -10.99 9.80 -12.66
CA LEU A 467 -9.59 10.14 -12.40
C LEU A 467 -9.41 11.66 -12.29
N VAL A 468 -8.96 12.14 -11.15
CA VAL A 468 -8.57 13.54 -10.95
C VAL A 468 -7.11 13.71 -11.34
N VAL A 469 -6.85 14.43 -12.42
CA VAL A 469 -5.51 14.66 -12.93
C VAL A 469 -5.07 16.10 -12.66
N ASN A 470 -3.99 16.28 -11.91
CA ASN A 470 -3.33 17.58 -11.83
C ASN A 470 -2.64 17.87 -13.17
N ALA A 471 -3.33 18.65 -14.00
CA ALA A 471 -2.91 18.94 -15.37
C ALA A 471 -2.12 20.26 -15.50
N ARG A 472 -1.66 20.84 -14.37
CA ARG A 472 -0.83 22.07 -14.38
C ARG A 472 0.44 21.86 -15.21
N GLY A 473 0.63 22.73 -16.20
CA GLY A 473 1.80 22.67 -17.09
C GLY A 473 1.81 21.50 -18.08
N MET A 474 0.75 20.67 -18.11
CA MET A 474 0.64 19.57 -19.05
C MET A 474 0.06 20.06 -20.40
N GLY A 475 0.56 19.48 -21.47
CA GLY A 475 -0.03 19.57 -22.80
C GLY A 475 -0.65 18.23 -23.21
N ARG A 476 -0.30 17.74 -24.40
CA ARG A 476 -0.80 16.47 -24.91
C ARG A 476 -0.36 15.24 -24.08
N SER A 477 0.65 15.38 -23.22
CA SER A 477 1.12 14.32 -22.32
C SER A 477 0.06 13.86 -21.31
N VAL A 478 -1.02 14.62 -21.13
CA VAL A 478 -2.18 14.22 -20.31
C VAL A 478 -2.86 12.97 -20.91
N VAL A 479 -2.84 12.81 -22.25
CA VAL A 479 -3.51 11.70 -22.93
C VAL A 479 -2.87 10.35 -22.60
N PRO A 480 -1.56 10.12 -22.82
CA PRO A 480 -0.93 8.85 -22.46
C PRO A 480 -1.01 8.55 -20.95
N LEU A 481 -1.01 9.56 -20.08
CA LEU A 481 -1.23 9.36 -18.64
C LEU A 481 -2.61 8.74 -18.39
N ILE A 482 -3.67 9.38 -18.89
CA ILE A 482 -5.05 8.90 -18.69
C ILE A 482 -5.25 7.54 -19.35
N ARG A 483 -4.73 7.36 -20.55
CA ARG A 483 -4.80 6.09 -21.29
C ARG A 483 -4.10 4.96 -20.51
N GLY A 484 -2.91 5.23 -19.98
CA GLY A 484 -2.18 4.26 -19.16
C GLY A 484 -3.00 3.79 -17.95
N PHE A 485 -3.63 4.71 -17.20
CA PHE A 485 -4.48 4.35 -16.07
C PHE A 485 -5.74 3.58 -16.49
N ALA A 486 -6.35 3.94 -17.61
CA ALA A 486 -7.57 3.28 -18.10
C ALA A 486 -7.31 1.89 -18.68
N GLU A 487 -6.16 1.70 -19.35
CA GLU A 487 -5.78 0.43 -19.98
C GLU A 487 -5.14 -0.52 -18.96
N TYR A 488 -4.27 -0.04 -18.09
CA TYR A 488 -3.59 -0.84 -17.08
C TYR A 488 -4.57 -1.58 -16.17
N GLY A 489 -5.70 -0.95 -15.82
CA GLY A 489 -6.74 -1.60 -15.02
C GLY A 489 -7.49 -2.73 -15.72
N LYS A 490 -7.37 -2.84 -17.07
CA LYS A 490 -7.98 -3.95 -17.83
C LYS A 490 -7.11 -5.21 -17.76
N ASP A 491 -5.80 -5.03 -17.61
CA ASP A 491 -4.77 -6.09 -17.70
C ASP A 491 -3.95 -6.20 -16.40
N ALA A 492 -4.40 -5.57 -15.31
CA ALA A 492 -3.63 -5.48 -14.07
C ALA A 492 -3.38 -6.87 -13.45
N PRO A 493 -2.12 -7.24 -13.15
CA PRO A 493 -1.81 -8.45 -12.39
C PRO A 493 -2.43 -8.34 -10.98
N GLY A 494 -3.23 -9.29 -10.58
CA GLY A 494 -4.04 -9.26 -9.35
C GLY A 494 -5.52 -8.94 -9.61
N SER A 495 -5.93 -8.69 -10.86
CA SER A 495 -7.31 -8.88 -11.28
C SER A 495 -7.68 -10.37 -11.28
N ASP A 496 -6.98 -11.17 -10.44
CA ASP A 496 -7.26 -12.58 -10.26
C ASP A 496 -8.75 -12.75 -9.99
N HIS A 497 -9.41 -13.33 -10.96
CA HIS A 497 -10.84 -13.59 -11.02
C HIS A 497 -11.35 -14.57 -9.94
N ALA A 498 -10.57 -14.89 -8.93
CA ALA A 498 -11.09 -15.41 -7.67
C ALA A 498 -12.06 -14.42 -7.01
N HIS A 499 -11.97 -13.14 -7.41
CA HIS A 499 -12.86 -12.05 -7.01
C HIS A 499 -13.53 -11.45 -8.26
N ARG A 500 -14.20 -12.27 -9.07
CA ARG A 500 -15.14 -11.75 -10.07
C ARG A 500 -16.01 -10.73 -9.37
N PRO A 501 -16.13 -9.48 -9.87
CA PRO A 501 -17.01 -8.51 -9.25
C PRO A 501 -18.40 -9.13 -9.23
N MET A 502 -18.96 -9.29 -8.03
CA MET A 502 -20.38 -9.69 -7.89
C MET A 502 -21.30 -8.70 -8.60
N CYS A 503 -20.79 -7.55 -9.04
CA CYS A 503 -21.50 -6.40 -9.55
C CYS A 503 -21.03 -5.91 -10.94
N GLY A 504 -20.77 -6.76 -11.91
CA GLY A 504 -20.77 -6.37 -13.32
C GLY A 504 -19.50 -5.73 -13.91
N LYS A 505 -19.45 -5.58 -15.24
CA LYS A 505 -18.31 -5.16 -16.10
C LYS A 505 -17.98 -3.65 -16.09
N THR A 506 -18.43 -2.85 -15.11
CA THR A 506 -18.41 -1.39 -15.16
C THR A 506 -17.26 -0.74 -14.39
N ALA A 507 -16.51 -1.50 -13.60
CA ALA A 507 -15.35 -0.99 -12.86
C ALA A 507 -14.24 -0.46 -13.78
N GLY A 508 -13.39 0.44 -13.27
CA GLY A 508 -12.27 1.04 -13.99
C GLY A 508 -12.43 2.54 -14.24
N ILE A 509 -11.38 3.16 -14.78
CA ILE A 509 -11.38 4.58 -15.13
C ILE A 509 -12.31 4.82 -16.31
N ARG A 510 -13.41 5.53 -16.09
CA ARG A 510 -14.43 5.87 -17.10
C ARG A 510 -14.58 7.36 -17.30
N GLY A 511 -14.20 8.16 -16.32
CA GLY A 511 -14.25 9.61 -16.38
C GLY A 511 -12.93 10.25 -15.95
N VAL A 512 -12.75 11.52 -16.32
CA VAL A 512 -11.62 12.33 -15.86
C VAL A 512 -12.06 13.75 -15.55
N ILE A 513 -11.53 14.31 -14.46
CA ILE A 513 -11.61 15.72 -14.10
C ILE A 513 -10.21 16.30 -14.16
N LEU A 514 -10.03 17.38 -14.95
CA LEU A 514 -8.76 18.05 -15.11
C LEU A 514 -8.61 19.15 -14.04
N ASN A 515 -7.72 18.97 -13.09
CA ASN A 515 -7.48 19.91 -12.01
C ASN A 515 -6.31 20.87 -12.35
N ARG A 516 -6.42 22.12 -11.92
CA ARG A 516 -5.42 23.20 -12.07
C ARG A 516 -5.09 23.56 -13.51
N ILE A 517 -6.10 23.63 -14.38
CA ILE A 517 -5.95 24.09 -15.76
C ILE A 517 -6.73 25.38 -16.01
N SER A 518 -6.32 26.15 -17.02
CA SER A 518 -7.09 27.33 -17.46
C SER A 518 -8.27 26.95 -18.35
N ALA A 519 -9.34 27.73 -18.30
CA ALA A 519 -10.52 27.55 -19.14
C ALA A 519 -10.18 27.53 -20.66
N GLY A 520 -9.17 28.31 -21.08
CA GLY A 520 -8.75 28.33 -22.48
C GLY A 520 -8.06 27.04 -22.98
N MET A 521 -7.44 26.25 -22.08
CA MET A 521 -6.80 24.98 -22.43
C MET A 521 -7.78 23.81 -22.40
N TYR A 522 -8.86 23.91 -21.61
CA TYR A 522 -9.80 22.83 -21.40
C TYR A 522 -10.40 22.25 -22.69
N PRO A 523 -10.95 23.05 -23.66
CA PRO A 523 -11.56 22.48 -24.88
C PRO A 523 -10.55 21.65 -25.70
N ARG A 524 -9.30 22.08 -25.78
CA ARG A 524 -8.24 21.38 -26.52
C ARG A 524 -7.87 20.06 -25.83
N MET A 525 -7.71 20.07 -24.52
CA MET A 525 -7.39 18.87 -23.75
C MET A 525 -8.54 17.86 -23.81
N LYS A 526 -9.79 18.33 -23.64
CA LYS A 526 -10.99 17.50 -23.79
C LYS A 526 -11.00 16.80 -25.16
N ALA A 527 -10.81 17.56 -26.23
CA ALA A 527 -10.80 17.00 -27.59
C ALA A 527 -9.69 15.96 -27.80
N TRP A 528 -8.51 16.15 -27.22
CA TRP A 528 -7.43 15.16 -27.33
C TRP A 528 -7.73 13.89 -26.54
N ILE A 529 -8.24 14.01 -25.32
CA ILE A 529 -8.53 12.88 -24.43
C ILE A 529 -9.65 12.03 -25.03
N GLU A 530 -10.79 12.64 -25.34
CA GLU A 530 -11.97 11.93 -25.87
C GLU A 530 -11.74 11.35 -27.28
N LYS A 531 -10.80 11.90 -28.05
CA LYS A 531 -10.39 11.33 -29.36
C LYS A 531 -9.50 10.10 -29.24
N ASP A 532 -8.57 10.13 -28.30
CA ASP A 532 -7.46 9.16 -28.22
C ASP A 532 -7.68 8.13 -27.08
N THR A 533 -8.79 8.24 -26.32
CA THR A 533 -9.14 7.32 -25.21
C THR A 533 -10.67 7.11 -25.14
N ASP A 534 -11.11 6.03 -24.50
CA ASP A 534 -12.52 5.76 -24.17
C ASP A 534 -12.99 6.45 -22.88
N VAL A 535 -12.21 7.40 -22.34
CA VAL A 535 -12.48 8.07 -21.07
C VAL A 535 -13.23 9.37 -21.32
N LYS A 536 -14.37 9.57 -20.67
CA LYS A 536 -15.18 10.78 -20.75
C LYS A 536 -14.55 11.91 -19.94
N VAL A 537 -14.40 13.10 -20.53
CA VAL A 537 -13.97 14.29 -19.78
C VAL A 537 -15.18 14.93 -19.11
N ILE A 538 -15.26 14.76 -17.78
CA ILE A 538 -16.38 15.24 -16.95
C ILE A 538 -16.32 16.74 -16.73
N GLY A 539 -15.12 17.33 -16.69
CA GLY A 539 -14.96 18.76 -16.49
C GLY A 539 -13.54 19.14 -16.05
N PHE A 540 -13.44 20.35 -15.52
CA PHE A 540 -12.16 20.85 -15.01
C PHE A 540 -12.35 21.75 -13.80
N VAL A 541 -11.28 21.90 -13.00
CA VAL A 541 -11.18 22.88 -11.93
C VAL A 541 -9.98 23.76 -12.22
N PRO A 542 -10.14 25.09 -12.31
CA PRO A 542 -9.04 26.01 -12.58
C PRO A 542 -8.10 26.10 -11.39
N GLN A 543 -6.91 26.62 -11.64
CA GLN A 543 -5.98 26.95 -10.56
C GLN A 543 -6.47 28.20 -9.83
N ASP A 544 -6.77 28.06 -8.54
CA ASP A 544 -7.13 29.16 -7.65
C ASP A 544 -6.45 28.93 -6.29
N GLU A 545 -5.62 29.87 -5.87
CA GLU A 545 -4.87 29.79 -4.60
C GLU A 545 -5.78 29.82 -3.37
N SER A 546 -7.01 30.34 -3.50
CA SER A 546 -8.00 30.35 -2.41
C SER A 546 -8.43 28.93 -1.98
N PHE A 547 -8.24 27.94 -2.86
CA PHE A 547 -8.50 26.52 -2.58
C PHE A 547 -7.28 25.76 -2.06
N ALA A 548 -6.17 26.43 -1.77
CA ALA A 548 -5.03 25.78 -1.14
C ALA A 548 -5.37 25.45 0.31
N TRP A 549 -5.38 24.17 0.63
CA TRP A 549 -5.50 23.64 1.99
C TRP A 549 -4.09 23.29 2.48
N GLY A 550 -3.78 23.64 3.73
CA GLY A 550 -2.54 23.23 4.36
C GLY A 550 -2.46 21.70 4.51
N SER A 551 -1.25 21.18 4.56
CA SER A 551 -1.01 19.77 4.90
C SER A 551 0.01 19.66 6.01
N ARG A 552 -0.11 18.64 6.87
CA ARG A 552 0.86 18.24 7.90
C ARG A 552 1.62 16.99 7.47
N HIS A 553 2.56 16.56 8.28
CA HIS A 553 3.32 15.33 8.06
C HIS A 553 2.41 14.07 7.98
N LEU A 554 1.24 14.11 8.60
CA LEU A 554 0.28 13.01 8.69
C LEU A 554 -0.97 13.17 7.81
N GLY A 555 -0.99 14.13 6.88
CA GLY A 555 -2.14 14.35 5.99
C GLY A 555 -2.59 15.80 5.91
N LEU A 556 -3.88 16.03 5.65
CA LEU A 556 -4.49 17.35 5.64
C LEU A 556 -4.60 17.94 7.05
N LEU A 557 -4.72 19.25 7.14
CA LEU A 557 -5.17 19.92 8.38
C LEU A 557 -6.61 19.49 8.67
N ARG A 558 -6.98 19.42 9.95
CA ARG A 558 -8.37 19.15 10.32
C ARG A 558 -9.29 20.27 9.83
N PRO A 559 -10.59 19.96 9.59
CA PRO A 559 -11.53 20.97 9.11
C PRO A 559 -11.57 22.26 9.95
N GLU A 560 -11.47 22.14 11.27
CA GLU A 560 -11.54 23.24 12.22
C GLU A 560 -10.33 24.19 12.14
N GLU A 561 -9.18 23.66 11.70
CA GLU A 561 -7.93 24.43 11.55
C GLU A 561 -7.91 25.28 10.29
N ILE A 562 -8.84 25.08 9.36
CA ILE A 562 -8.88 25.79 8.08
C ILE A 562 -9.88 26.96 8.15
N GLY A 563 -9.37 28.16 8.30
CA GLY A 563 -10.21 29.36 8.38
C GLY A 563 -11.11 29.53 7.16
N GLY A 564 -12.42 29.72 7.40
CA GLY A 564 -13.43 29.97 6.36
C GLY A 564 -13.67 28.80 5.42
N LEU A 565 -13.41 27.56 5.83
CA LEU A 565 -13.50 26.35 5.01
C LEU A 565 -14.86 26.19 4.32
N GLN A 566 -15.97 26.42 5.05
CA GLN A 566 -17.33 26.35 4.47
C GLN A 566 -17.49 27.28 3.27
N LYS A 567 -17.03 28.54 3.38
CA LYS A 567 -17.09 29.52 2.29
C LYS A 567 -16.21 29.12 1.09
N LYS A 568 -15.05 28.49 1.37
CA LYS A 568 -14.17 27.99 0.31
C LYS A 568 -14.82 26.84 -0.45
N ILE A 569 -15.49 25.92 0.24
CA ILE A 569 -16.22 24.80 -0.39
C ILE A 569 -17.43 25.31 -1.16
N ASP A 570 -18.18 26.27 -0.62
CA ASP A 570 -19.33 26.89 -1.30
C ASP A 570 -18.87 27.56 -2.62
N ARG A 571 -17.78 28.32 -2.60
CA ARG A 571 -17.19 28.94 -3.79
C ARG A 571 -16.68 27.89 -4.79
N LEU A 572 -16.08 26.80 -4.31
CA LEU A 572 -15.67 25.68 -5.17
C LEU A 572 -16.88 25.04 -5.85
N ALA A 573 -17.97 24.83 -5.12
CA ALA A 573 -19.20 24.30 -5.68
C ALA A 573 -19.82 25.25 -6.73
N ASP A 574 -19.80 26.59 -6.51
CA ASP A 574 -20.22 27.58 -7.50
C ASP A 574 -19.41 27.45 -8.81
N LEU A 575 -18.11 27.31 -8.68
CA LEU A 575 -17.22 27.12 -9.82
C LEU A 575 -17.46 25.79 -10.53
N MET A 576 -17.70 24.73 -9.78
CA MET A 576 -17.94 23.39 -10.34
C MET A 576 -19.31 23.30 -11.04
N GLU A 577 -20.30 24.10 -10.62
CA GLU A 577 -21.58 24.23 -11.32
C GLU A 577 -21.38 24.65 -12.79
N GLU A 578 -20.41 25.54 -13.05
CA GLU A 578 -20.09 26.05 -14.39
C GLU A 578 -19.13 25.16 -15.17
N THR A 579 -18.29 24.34 -14.48
CA THR A 579 -17.13 23.67 -15.10
C THR A 579 -17.24 22.14 -15.13
N ILE A 580 -18.18 21.55 -14.40
CA ILE A 580 -18.43 20.11 -14.35
C ILE A 580 -19.72 19.78 -15.09
N ASP A 581 -19.64 18.82 -16.01
CA ASP A 581 -20.79 18.22 -16.67
C ASP A 581 -21.51 17.27 -15.71
N THR A 582 -22.44 17.81 -14.92
CA THR A 582 -23.18 17.08 -13.90
C THR A 582 -24.03 15.95 -14.48
N GLU A 583 -24.56 16.12 -15.70
CA GLU A 583 -25.34 15.07 -16.38
C GLU A 583 -24.45 13.89 -16.75
N ALA A 584 -23.27 14.15 -17.31
CA ALA A 584 -22.29 13.11 -17.63
C ALA A 584 -21.78 12.39 -16.36
N LEU A 585 -21.57 13.12 -15.26
CA LEU A 585 -21.21 12.55 -13.96
C LEU A 585 -22.28 11.60 -13.43
N LEU A 586 -23.55 12.04 -13.44
CA LEU A 586 -24.68 11.24 -12.98
C LEU A 586 -24.95 10.05 -13.90
N ALA A 587 -24.80 10.21 -15.23
CA ALA A 587 -24.89 9.10 -16.17
C ALA A 587 -23.83 8.04 -15.90
N LEU A 588 -22.60 8.47 -15.56
CA LEU A 588 -21.52 7.58 -15.15
C LEU A 588 -21.88 6.87 -13.85
N ALA A 589 -22.36 7.56 -12.84
CA ALA A 589 -22.75 6.95 -11.57
C ALA A 589 -23.87 5.90 -11.74
N ARG A 590 -24.85 6.16 -12.61
CA ARG A 590 -25.95 5.22 -12.94
C ARG A 590 -25.46 3.99 -13.73
N SER A 591 -24.29 4.03 -14.36
CA SER A 591 -23.71 2.90 -15.06
C SER A 591 -23.13 1.83 -14.11
N ALA A 592 -23.05 2.11 -12.81
CA ALA A 592 -22.64 1.15 -11.82
C ALA A 592 -23.58 -0.07 -11.79
N GLY A 593 -23.00 -1.27 -11.69
CA GLY A 593 -23.77 -2.53 -11.66
C GLY A 593 -24.69 -2.65 -10.43
N PRO A 594 -25.63 -3.59 -10.42
CA PRO A 594 -26.47 -3.86 -9.25
C PRO A 594 -25.60 -4.28 -8.06
N MET A 595 -26.08 -3.99 -6.86
CA MET A 595 -25.48 -4.42 -5.60
C MET A 595 -26.43 -5.36 -4.87
N PRO A 596 -25.91 -6.28 -4.06
CA PRO A 596 -26.74 -7.10 -3.19
C PRO A 596 -27.55 -6.21 -2.23
N LYS A 597 -28.81 -6.57 -1.98
CA LYS A 597 -29.65 -5.91 -1.02
C LYS A 597 -29.16 -6.19 0.40
N ALA A 598 -29.07 -5.15 1.25
CA ALA A 598 -28.80 -5.36 2.65
C ALA A 598 -30.01 -6.07 3.29
N ALA A 599 -29.79 -7.08 4.12
CA ALA A 599 -30.84 -7.91 4.72
C ALA A 599 -31.90 -7.12 5.54
N ARG A 600 -31.72 -5.84 5.74
CA ARG A 600 -32.54 -5.00 6.65
C ARG A 600 -33.72 -4.25 6.02
N GLU A 601 -34.05 -4.44 4.73
CA GLU A 601 -35.28 -3.85 4.16
C GLU A 601 -36.58 -4.66 4.41
N ALA A 602 -36.50 -5.74 5.17
CA ALA A 602 -37.67 -6.37 5.70
C ALA A 602 -38.17 -5.55 6.90
N GLU A 603 -39.05 -4.59 6.61
CA GLU A 603 -39.97 -3.91 7.54
C GLU A 603 -39.33 -3.06 8.66
N ALA A 604 -39.61 -1.77 8.64
CA ALA A 604 -39.57 -0.92 9.82
C ALA A 604 -40.37 -1.62 10.94
N ALA A 605 -39.67 -2.37 11.77
CA ALA A 605 -40.30 -3.14 12.85
C ALA A 605 -41.01 -2.18 13.81
N LYS A 606 -42.26 -2.42 14.00
CA LYS A 606 -43.07 -1.78 15.06
C LYS A 606 -42.47 -2.12 16.43
N PRO A 607 -42.55 -1.24 17.43
CA PRO A 607 -42.04 -1.53 18.77
C PRO A 607 -42.70 -2.82 19.31
N GLY A 608 -41.93 -3.91 19.43
CA GLY A 608 -42.38 -5.20 19.95
C GLY A 608 -42.08 -6.44 19.14
N GLU A 609 -41.46 -6.33 17.93
CA GLU A 609 -41.16 -7.48 17.09
C GLU A 609 -39.72 -8.01 17.28
N LYS A 610 -39.58 -9.34 17.15
CA LYS A 610 -38.38 -10.13 17.44
C LYS A 610 -37.24 -9.78 16.49
N LEU A 611 -36.07 -9.51 17.07
CA LEU A 611 -34.78 -9.34 16.40
C LEU A 611 -34.48 -10.50 15.40
N SER A 612 -33.77 -10.20 14.31
CA SER A 612 -33.31 -11.22 13.37
C SER A 612 -32.37 -12.23 14.07
N ALA A 613 -32.29 -13.44 13.56
CA ALA A 613 -31.46 -14.50 14.17
C ALA A 613 -29.97 -14.11 14.26
N SER A 614 -29.47 -13.25 13.37
CA SER A 614 -28.09 -12.73 13.40
C SER A 614 -27.86 -11.68 14.49
N GLU A 615 -28.83 -10.81 14.73
CA GLU A 615 -28.78 -9.80 15.81
C GLU A 615 -28.95 -10.47 17.18
N ALA A 616 -29.77 -11.53 17.27
CA ALA A 616 -29.91 -12.30 18.48
C ALA A 616 -28.65 -13.09 18.86
N ALA A 617 -27.83 -13.50 17.86
CA ALA A 617 -26.57 -14.22 18.10
C ALA A 617 -25.44 -13.31 18.62
N LEU A 618 -25.53 -11.98 18.38
CA LEU A 618 -24.52 -11.02 18.84
C LEU A 618 -24.77 -10.50 20.25
N ARG A 619 -25.96 -10.69 20.80
CA ARG A 619 -26.26 -10.23 22.17
C ARG A 619 -26.00 -11.32 23.20
N PRO A 620 -25.35 -11.01 24.33
CA PRO A 620 -25.23 -11.95 25.45
C PRO A 620 -26.63 -12.37 25.94
N GLU A 621 -26.78 -13.66 26.25
CA GLU A 621 -28.09 -14.26 26.61
C GLU A 621 -28.79 -13.68 27.84
N LYS A 622 -28.12 -12.85 28.68
CA LYS A 622 -28.69 -12.20 29.85
C LYS A 622 -27.96 -10.90 30.16
N MET A 623 -28.43 -9.79 29.66
CA MET A 623 -28.10 -8.47 30.20
C MET A 623 -29.33 -7.92 30.93
N LEU A 624 -29.13 -7.48 32.19
CA LEU A 624 -30.19 -6.82 32.96
C LEU A 624 -30.51 -5.43 32.40
N ARG A 625 -29.49 -4.71 31.91
CA ARG A 625 -29.58 -3.43 31.21
C ARG A 625 -28.47 -3.30 30.15
N PRO A 626 -28.63 -2.43 29.13
CA PRO A 626 -27.54 -2.07 28.24
C PRO A 626 -26.34 -1.50 29.03
N PRO A 627 -25.12 -2.03 28.83
CA PRO A 627 -23.92 -1.41 29.42
C PRO A 627 -23.65 -0.09 28.75
N ARG A 628 -23.30 0.92 29.55
CA ARG A 628 -22.94 2.26 29.07
C ARG A 628 -21.44 2.32 28.83
N ILE A 629 -21.04 2.63 27.60
CA ILE A 629 -19.63 2.74 27.20
C ILE A 629 -19.31 4.22 26.98
N ALA A 630 -18.44 4.77 27.82
CA ALA A 630 -17.88 6.11 27.64
C ALA A 630 -16.92 6.11 26.46
N VAL A 631 -17.12 7.02 25.51
CA VAL A 631 -16.26 7.21 24.33
C VAL A 631 -15.64 8.61 24.42
N ALA A 632 -14.31 8.69 24.54
CA ALA A 632 -13.58 9.95 24.55
C ALA A 632 -13.70 10.62 23.17
N ARG A 633 -14.32 11.78 23.07
CA ARG A 633 -14.55 12.45 21.78
C ARG A 633 -14.46 13.97 21.93
N ASP A 634 -13.31 14.51 21.53
CA ASP A 634 -13.02 15.95 21.44
C ASP A 634 -11.88 16.18 20.44
N GLU A 635 -11.29 17.37 20.43
CA GLU A 635 -10.23 17.75 19.51
C GLU A 635 -8.96 16.93 19.66
N ALA A 636 -8.73 16.28 20.80
CA ALA A 636 -7.60 15.40 21.04
C ALA A 636 -7.88 13.95 20.65
N PHE A 637 -9.16 13.52 20.66
CA PHE A 637 -9.59 12.13 20.46
C PHE A 637 -10.70 12.02 19.42
N GLU A 638 -10.36 11.98 18.13
CA GLU A 638 -11.32 12.05 17.03
C GLU A 638 -11.26 10.86 16.08
N PHE A 639 -10.27 9.98 16.21
CA PHE A 639 -10.04 8.91 15.25
C PHE A 639 -10.79 7.65 15.62
N TYR A 640 -12.00 7.54 15.09
CA TYR A 640 -12.88 6.38 15.25
C TYR A 640 -13.40 5.92 13.89
N TYR A 641 -13.51 4.62 13.72
CA TYR A 641 -14.37 4.05 12.69
C TYR A 641 -15.80 4.06 13.23
N GLU A 642 -16.71 4.77 12.57
CA GLU A 642 -18.14 4.78 12.96
C GLU A 642 -18.71 3.35 12.95
N ASP A 643 -18.24 2.48 12.04
CA ASP A 643 -18.62 1.07 12.02
C ASP A 643 -18.25 0.30 13.29
N ASN A 644 -17.18 0.69 13.99
CA ASN A 644 -16.80 0.11 15.28
C ASN A 644 -17.79 0.50 16.38
N LEU A 645 -18.17 1.77 16.42
CA LEU A 645 -19.11 2.29 17.40
C LEU A 645 -20.50 1.67 17.18
N GLU A 646 -20.97 1.61 15.93
CA GLU A 646 -22.22 0.93 15.59
C GLU A 646 -22.21 -0.55 16.00
N LEU A 647 -21.08 -1.25 15.80
CA LEU A 647 -20.98 -2.64 16.20
C LEU A 647 -21.10 -2.81 17.72
N LEU A 648 -20.55 -1.89 18.52
CA LEU A 648 -20.75 -1.90 19.98
C LEU A 648 -22.22 -1.72 20.35
N GLU A 649 -22.94 -0.82 19.66
CA GLU A 649 -24.39 -0.65 19.84
C GLU A 649 -25.18 -1.86 19.36
N GLU A 650 -24.82 -2.48 18.24
CA GLU A 650 -25.40 -3.75 17.75
C GLU A 650 -25.21 -4.87 18.77
N CYS A 651 -24.07 -4.91 19.47
CA CYS A 651 -23.81 -5.83 20.58
C CYS A 651 -24.61 -5.50 21.85
N GLY A 652 -25.38 -4.41 21.88
CA GLY A 652 -26.31 -4.03 22.95
C GLY A 652 -25.76 -2.97 23.91
N ALA A 653 -24.67 -2.28 23.58
CA ALA A 653 -24.16 -1.17 24.40
C ALA A 653 -24.91 0.14 24.12
N GLU A 654 -24.92 1.04 25.10
CA GLU A 654 -25.27 2.46 24.98
C GLU A 654 -24.00 3.29 24.94
N ILE A 655 -23.78 4.08 23.88
CA ILE A 655 -22.61 4.95 23.75
C ILE A 655 -22.87 6.30 24.43
N VAL A 656 -21.92 6.72 25.31
CA VAL A 656 -21.93 7.99 26.02
C VAL A 656 -20.65 8.76 25.69
N TYR A 657 -20.78 9.85 24.94
CA TYR A 657 -19.61 10.67 24.60
C TYR A 657 -19.21 11.59 25.77
N PHE A 658 -17.90 11.79 25.96
CA PHE A 658 -17.35 12.76 26.90
C PHE A 658 -16.07 13.36 26.33
N SER A 659 -15.68 14.52 26.87
CA SER A 659 -14.47 15.23 26.45
C SER A 659 -13.40 15.18 27.55
N PRO A 660 -12.30 14.46 27.35
CA PRO A 660 -11.15 14.57 28.25
C PRO A 660 -10.58 15.98 28.39
N LEU A 661 -10.72 16.85 27.37
CA LEU A 661 -10.28 18.25 27.40
C LEU A 661 -11.23 19.16 28.20
N HIS A 662 -12.54 19.05 27.97
CA HIS A 662 -13.50 20.08 28.40
C HIS A 662 -14.34 19.64 29.59
N ASP A 663 -14.59 18.34 29.78
CA ASP A 663 -15.37 17.83 30.89
C ASP A 663 -14.49 17.68 32.13
N ARG A 664 -15.03 17.98 33.31
CA ARG A 664 -14.36 17.80 34.62
C ARG A 664 -14.71 16.50 35.30
N THR A 665 -15.81 15.87 34.88
CA THR A 665 -16.30 14.63 35.47
C THR A 665 -16.42 13.54 34.44
N PHE A 666 -15.94 12.37 34.79
CA PHE A 666 -16.13 11.17 33.98
C PHE A 666 -17.60 10.75 34.03
N PRO A 667 -18.24 10.41 32.90
CA PRO A 667 -19.65 10.02 32.91
C PRO A 667 -19.89 8.71 33.67
N GLU A 668 -21.14 8.49 34.07
CA GLU A 668 -21.54 7.17 34.57
C GLU A 668 -21.49 6.17 33.41
N ALA A 669 -20.55 5.24 33.47
CA ALA A 669 -20.31 4.25 32.43
C ALA A 669 -19.73 2.96 32.99
N ASP A 670 -19.95 1.87 32.25
CA ASP A 670 -19.53 0.51 32.57
C ASP A 670 -18.25 0.11 31.81
N GLY A 671 -17.79 0.93 30.86
CA GLY A 671 -16.56 0.74 30.10
C GLY A 671 -16.07 2.04 29.48
N LEU A 672 -14.82 2.04 29.00
CA LEU A 672 -14.18 3.17 28.33
C LEU A 672 -13.58 2.73 27.00
N VAL A 673 -13.86 3.48 25.95
CA VAL A 673 -13.14 3.45 24.66
C VAL A 673 -12.48 4.80 24.44
N ALA A 674 -11.14 4.81 24.35
CA ALA A 674 -10.34 5.99 24.05
C ALA A 674 -9.62 5.76 22.72
N GLY A 675 -10.10 6.37 21.65
CA GLY A 675 -9.56 6.22 20.30
C GLY A 675 -8.31 7.05 20.05
N GLY A 676 -7.88 7.06 18.79
CA GLY A 676 -6.76 7.89 18.34
C GLY A 676 -7.11 9.36 18.19
N GLY A 677 -6.10 10.14 17.82
CA GLY A 677 -6.20 11.58 17.65
C GLY A 677 -4.85 12.24 17.73
N TYR A 678 -4.85 13.50 18.18
CA TYR A 678 -3.64 14.32 18.37
C TYR A 678 -3.51 14.82 19.81
N PRO A 679 -3.41 13.95 20.84
CA PRO A 679 -3.30 14.38 22.22
C PRO A 679 -2.05 15.21 22.48
N GLU A 680 -1.00 15.08 21.67
CA GLU A 680 0.22 15.89 21.76
C GLU A 680 -0.01 17.37 21.47
N LEU A 681 -1.02 17.74 20.70
CA LEU A 681 -1.36 19.14 20.43
C LEU A 681 -2.06 19.81 21.60
N TYR A 682 -2.59 19.01 22.52
CA TYR A 682 -3.38 19.43 23.69
C TYR A 682 -2.80 18.88 24.99
N ALA A 683 -1.50 18.53 24.97
CA ALA A 683 -0.86 17.85 26.08
C ALA A 683 -0.88 18.69 27.37
N GLY A 684 -0.78 20.00 27.24
CA GLY A 684 -0.91 20.95 28.37
C GLY A 684 -2.29 20.89 29.01
N GLU A 685 -3.33 21.12 28.20
CA GLU A 685 -4.73 21.14 28.64
C GLU A 685 -5.17 19.78 29.23
N LEU A 686 -4.76 18.68 28.61
CA LEU A 686 -5.00 17.33 29.13
C LEU A 686 -4.32 17.13 30.49
N SER A 687 -3.06 17.59 30.64
CA SER A 687 -2.29 17.51 31.88
C SER A 687 -2.90 18.36 33.01
N GLU A 688 -3.52 19.50 32.68
CA GLU A 688 -4.20 20.38 33.66
C GLU A 688 -5.54 19.80 34.14
N ASN A 689 -6.15 18.87 33.41
CA ASN A 689 -7.42 18.24 33.79
C ASN A 689 -7.17 17.07 34.77
N GLU A 690 -6.58 17.37 35.93
CA GLU A 690 -6.24 16.36 36.94
C GLU A 690 -7.47 15.61 37.49
N GLU A 691 -8.63 16.26 37.53
CA GLU A 691 -9.87 15.67 38.03
C GLU A 691 -10.35 14.54 37.16
N MET A 692 -10.36 14.75 35.83
CA MET A 692 -10.72 13.73 34.83
C MET A 692 -9.72 12.55 34.91
N MET A 693 -8.41 12.84 34.88
CA MET A 693 -7.39 11.79 34.93
C MET A 693 -7.47 10.97 36.22
N ALA A 694 -7.77 11.61 37.38
CA ALA A 694 -7.93 10.90 38.65
C ALA A 694 -9.14 9.96 38.65
N GLN A 695 -10.26 10.39 38.07
CA GLN A 695 -11.47 9.55 37.92
C GLN A 695 -11.23 8.36 37.00
N ILE A 696 -10.56 8.56 35.83
CA ILE A 696 -10.21 7.46 34.92
C ILE A 696 -9.30 6.45 35.64
N ARG A 697 -8.26 6.93 36.41
CA ARG A 697 -7.41 6.05 37.23
C ARG A 697 -8.20 5.25 38.24
N ALA A 698 -9.12 5.91 38.96
CA ALA A 698 -9.92 5.25 39.99
C ALA A 698 -10.81 4.15 39.38
N ARG A 699 -11.43 4.41 38.23
CA ARG A 699 -12.27 3.42 37.50
C ARG A 699 -11.43 2.26 36.96
N ALA A 700 -10.23 2.55 36.40
CA ALA A 700 -9.30 1.53 35.95
C ALA A 700 -8.83 0.62 37.10
N ALA A 701 -8.48 1.22 38.25
CA ALA A 701 -8.10 0.47 39.44
C ALA A 701 -9.26 -0.37 40.03
N ALA A 702 -10.51 0.08 39.86
CA ALA A 702 -11.70 -0.69 40.22
C ALA A 702 -12.00 -1.84 39.26
N GLY A 703 -11.27 -1.96 38.14
CA GLY A 703 -11.38 -3.02 37.16
C GLY A 703 -12.40 -2.76 36.06
N MET A 704 -12.75 -1.50 35.78
CA MET A 704 -13.57 -1.12 34.63
C MET A 704 -12.91 -1.55 33.33
N PRO A 705 -13.63 -2.17 32.39
CA PRO A 705 -13.11 -2.48 31.05
C PRO A 705 -12.69 -1.24 30.29
N ILE A 706 -11.46 -1.24 29.75
CA ILE A 706 -10.89 -0.12 28.99
C ILE A 706 -10.26 -0.65 27.71
N LEU A 707 -10.61 -0.02 26.59
CA LEU A 707 -9.98 -0.22 25.29
C LEU A 707 -9.41 1.12 24.82
N ALA A 708 -8.09 1.18 24.59
CA ALA A 708 -7.44 2.42 24.19
C ALA A 708 -6.49 2.21 23.00
N GLU A 709 -6.64 3.05 21.99
CA GLU A 709 -5.91 2.98 20.73
C GLU A 709 -5.12 4.26 20.47
N CYS A 710 -3.84 4.13 20.04
CA CYS A 710 -2.97 5.24 19.60
C CYS A 710 -2.96 6.44 20.57
N GLY A 711 -3.67 7.52 20.28
CA GLY A 711 -3.79 8.69 21.14
C GLY A 711 -4.37 8.37 22.51
N GLY A 712 -5.39 7.51 22.57
CA GLY A 712 -5.97 7.02 23.83
C GLY A 712 -4.97 6.22 24.66
N PHE A 713 -4.14 5.39 24.03
CA PHE A 713 -3.04 4.70 24.69
C PHE A 713 -2.00 5.68 25.25
N MET A 714 -1.62 6.72 24.46
CA MET A 714 -0.71 7.77 24.92
C MET A 714 -1.25 8.49 26.17
N TYR A 715 -2.56 8.77 26.20
CA TYR A 715 -3.23 9.42 27.34
C TYR A 715 -3.30 8.53 28.60
N LEU A 716 -3.37 7.20 28.44
CA LEU A 716 -3.38 6.27 29.60
C LEU A 716 -2.01 6.06 30.23
N GLN A 717 -0.91 6.42 29.56
CA GLN A 717 0.44 6.29 30.12
C GLN A 717 0.72 7.32 31.23
N GLU A 718 1.90 7.25 31.86
CA GLU A 718 2.30 8.20 32.92
C GLU A 718 2.63 9.57 32.35
N TYR A 719 3.32 9.60 31.19
CA TYR A 719 3.84 10.84 30.61
C TYR A 719 3.79 10.85 29.09
N LEU A 720 3.62 12.06 28.56
CA LEU A 720 3.75 12.38 27.14
C LEU A 720 4.83 13.44 26.97
N GLU A 721 5.86 13.14 26.16
CA GLU A 721 6.94 14.06 25.82
C GLU A 721 6.72 14.63 24.43
N VAL A 722 6.57 15.95 24.35
CA VAL A 722 6.30 16.70 23.13
C VAL A 722 7.44 17.68 22.87
N ARG A 723 7.77 17.88 21.57
CA ARG A 723 8.73 18.89 21.16
C ARG A 723 8.01 20.20 20.87
N GLU A 724 8.28 21.21 21.67
CA GLU A 724 7.77 22.56 21.44
C GLU A 724 8.79 23.39 20.66
N ARG A 725 8.31 24.08 19.61
CA ARG A 725 9.08 25.10 18.92
C ARG A 725 8.75 26.45 19.54
N GLY A 726 9.78 27.20 20.01
CA GLY A 726 9.60 28.53 20.56
C GLY A 726 8.89 29.46 19.56
N GLU A 727 7.82 30.13 19.99
CA GLU A 727 6.94 30.98 19.15
C GLU A 727 7.65 32.23 18.56
N ASP A 728 8.85 32.58 19.00
CA ASP A 728 9.50 33.87 18.72
C ASP A 728 10.57 33.86 17.62
N TYR A 729 10.69 32.77 16.84
CA TYR A 729 11.77 32.69 15.84
C TYR A 729 11.27 33.01 14.41
N LYS A 730 11.41 34.24 13.99
CA LYS A 730 11.32 34.70 12.58
C LYS A 730 12.73 34.66 11.98
N GLY A 731 13.12 33.56 11.35
CA GLY A 731 14.37 33.47 10.61
C GLY A 731 14.75 32.03 10.24
N ASP A 732 15.55 31.86 9.18
CA ASP A 732 16.02 30.60 8.58
C ASP A 732 16.94 29.71 9.46
N GLN A 733 17.04 29.97 10.76
CA GLN A 733 17.81 29.14 11.68
C GLN A 733 16.85 28.24 12.46
N LYS A 734 17.16 26.94 12.56
CA LYS A 734 16.40 26.00 13.41
C LYS A 734 16.36 26.52 14.85
N ALA A 735 15.15 26.86 15.31
CA ALA A 735 14.93 27.18 16.72
C ALA A 735 15.32 25.96 17.57
N PRO A 736 15.91 26.15 18.77
CA PRO A 736 16.13 25.06 19.69
C PRO A 736 14.77 24.44 20.08
N GLU A 737 14.59 23.16 19.76
CA GLU A 737 13.43 22.39 20.19
C GLU A 737 13.63 22.08 21.69
N THR A 738 12.70 22.49 22.53
CA THR A 738 12.65 22.09 23.94
C THR A 738 11.72 20.88 24.06
N LEU A 739 12.22 19.82 24.70
CA LEU A 739 11.41 18.68 25.05
C LEU A 739 10.62 18.99 26.32
N GLN A 740 9.31 19.01 26.23
CA GLN A 740 8.41 19.23 27.35
C GLN A 740 7.71 17.95 27.73
N ARG A 741 7.62 17.66 29.03
CA ARG A 741 7.04 16.44 29.56
C ARG A 741 5.77 16.76 30.33
N TYR A 742 4.65 16.19 29.88
CA TYR A 742 3.33 16.35 30.45
C TYR A 742 2.89 15.10 31.18
N ARG A 743 2.25 15.26 32.33
CA ARG A 743 1.67 14.16 33.07
C ARG A 743 0.35 13.75 32.42
N MET A 744 0.16 12.43 32.23
CA MET A 744 -1.06 11.86 31.70
C MET A 744 -1.77 11.00 32.76
N CYS A 745 -2.74 10.18 32.36
CA CYS A 745 -3.57 9.42 33.32
C CYS A 745 -2.76 8.52 34.26
N GLY A 746 -1.63 7.95 33.86
CA GLY A 746 -0.84 7.04 34.68
C GLY A 746 -1.59 5.77 35.05
N VAL A 747 -2.44 5.28 34.20
CA VAL A 747 -3.12 3.97 34.29
C VAL A 747 -2.14 2.86 33.91
N LEU A 748 -1.36 3.11 32.87
CA LEU A 748 -0.31 2.22 32.37
C LEU A 748 1.06 2.85 32.65
N PRO A 749 2.08 2.05 32.95
CA PRO A 749 3.44 2.56 33.10
C PRO A 749 3.99 3.01 31.76
N GLY A 750 4.95 3.93 31.79
CA GLY A 750 5.69 4.33 30.59
C GLY A 750 5.54 5.78 30.21
N THR A 751 6.33 6.14 29.19
CA THR A 751 6.39 7.48 28.61
C THR A 751 6.32 7.39 27.11
N CYS A 752 5.35 8.05 26.51
CA CYS A 752 5.30 8.25 25.06
C CYS A 752 6.12 9.47 24.67
N ARG A 753 6.90 9.35 23.61
CA ARG A 753 7.73 10.44 23.08
C ARG A 753 7.68 10.50 21.56
N MET A 754 7.72 11.70 21.02
CA MET A 754 7.80 11.93 19.59
C MET A 754 9.19 11.57 19.04
N THR A 755 9.21 10.85 17.91
CA THR A 755 10.44 10.46 17.21
C THR A 755 10.61 11.26 15.93
N ASP A 756 11.85 11.31 15.41
CA ASP A 756 12.16 12.01 14.14
C ASP A 756 11.71 11.26 12.89
N ARG A 757 11.27 10.03 13.03
CA ARG A 757 10.84 9.15 11.92
C ARG A 757 9.52 8.51 12.27
N LEU A 758 8.81 8.16 11.21
CA LEU A 758 7.64 7.30 11.31
C LEU A 758 8.01 5.97 11.95
N VAL A 759 7.41 5.65 13.09
CA VAL A 759 7.71 4.42 13.86
C VAL A 759 7.07 3.22 13.18
N ARG A 760 5.77 3.35 12.87
CA ARG A 760 4.96 2.32 12.20
C ARG A 760 4.04 2.94 11.17
N PHE A 761 3.78 2.19 10.10
CA PHE A 761 2.87 2.60 9.04
C PHE A 761 2.20 1.41 8.37
N GLY A 762 0.89 1.54 8.11
CA GLY A 762 0.08 0.68 7.26
C GLY A 762 -0.59 -0.49 7.99
N TYR A 763 -1.23 -1.34 7.23
CA TYR A 763 -2.06 -2.44 7.72
C TYR A 763 -1.32 -3.47 8.57
N LEU A 764 -2.07 -4.11 9.46
CA LEU A 764 -1.61 -5.21 10.31
C LEU A 764 -2.74 -6.21 10.61
N GLU A 765 -2.33 -7.42 10.93
CA GLU A 765 -3.16 -8.41 11.62
C GLU A 765 -2.61 -8.61 13.03
N LEU A 766 -3.46 -8.51 14.03
CA LEU A 766 -3.14 -8.65 15.44
C LEU A 766 -3.60 -10.00 15.96
N GLU A 767 -2.71 -10.72 16.63
CA GLU A 767 -2.98 -12.03 17.24
C GLU A 767 -2.50 -12.04 18.70
N MET A 768 -3.30 -12.59 19.62
CA MET A 768 -2.94 -12.72 21.02
C MET A 768 -1.82 -13.75 21.18
N LYS A 769 -0.79 -13.44 21.96
CA LYS A 769 0.27 -14.39 22.32
C LYS A 769 -0.18 -15.44 23.31
N ASP A 770 0.53 -16.57 23.33
CA ASP A 770 0.40 -17.58 24.36
C ASP A 770 1.02 -17.03 25.68
N GLY A 771 0.18 -16.71 26.65
CA GLY A 771 0.64 -16.28 27.97
C GLY A 771 1.21 -17.47 28.76
N GLU A 772 2.47 -17.37 29.22
CA GLU A 772 3.06 -18.36 30.14
C GLU A 772 2.66 -18.15 31.61
N ASN A 773 1.98 -17.06 31.97
CA ASN A 773 1.67 -16.72 33.35
C ASN A 773 0.17 -16.70 33.62
N GLY A 774 -0.32 -17.78 34.23
CA GLY A 774 -1.65 -17.87 34.83
C GLY A 774 -1.82 -16.88 36.00
N THR A 775 -2.30 -15.68 35.68
CA THR A 775 -2.89 -14.79 36.67
C THR A 775 -4.39 -15.00 36.68
N GLU A 776 -4.90 -15.52 37.81
CA GLU A 776 -6.35 -15.72 38.06
C GLU A 776 -7.07 -14.37 38.03
N GLY A 777 -7.70 -14.02 36.92
CA GLY A 777 -8.61 -12.88 36.78
C GLY A 777 -9.57 -13.13 35.61
N TYR A 778 -10.77 -12.60 35.67
CA TYR A 778 -11.89 -12.88 34.76
C TYR A 778 -11.66 -12.49 33.27
N LEU A 779 -10.51 -11.90 32.93
CA LEU A 779 -10.07 -11.58 31.56
C LEU A 779 -8.55 -11.81 31.43
N THR A 780 -8.05 -12.98 31.80
CA THR A 780 -6.65 -13.38 31.62
C THR A 780 -6.22 -13.48 30.15
N GLU A 781 -7.16 -13.32 29.19
CA GLU A 781 -6.93 -13.46 27.75
C GLU A 781 -7.22 -12.17 26.96
N GLY A 782 -7.54 -11.03 27.62
CA GLY A 782 -7.95 -9.81 26.91
C GLY A 782 -9.26 -9.99 26.13
N TYR A 783 -9.62 -9.01 25.27
CA TYR A 783 -10.82 -9.10 24.43
C TYR A 783 -10.57 -9.88 23.13
N LEU A 784 -9.32 -10.16 22.79
CA LEU A 784 -8.92 -10.99 21.65
C LEU A 784 -8.58 -12.40 22.15
N MET A 785 -9.30 -13.40 21.66
CA MET A 785 -9.04 -14.79 22.03
C MET A 785 -7.85 -15.37 21.27
N LYS A 786 -7.21 -16.36 21.89
CA LYS A 786 -6.19 -17.19 21.24
C LYS A 786 -6.70 -17.78 19.93
N GLY A 787 -5.90 -17.64 18.87
CA GLY A 787 -6.26 -18.12 17.53
C GLY A 787 -7.21 -17.21 16.75
N HIS A 788 -7.76 -16.16 17.37
CA HIS A 788 -8.48 -15.11 16.67
C HIS A 788 -7.52 -14.03 16.19
N ARG A 789 -7.85 -13.43 15.04
CA ARG A 789 -7.09 -12.37 14.43
C ARG A 789 -8.01 -11.18 14.16
N ILE A 790 -7.62 -10.02 14.64
CA ILE A 790 -8.28 -8.78 14.33
C ILE A 790 -7.39 -7.94 13.40
N ARG A 791 -8.01 -7.29 12.42
CA ARG A 791 -7.31 -6.42 11.47
C ARG A 791 -7.31 -4.99 11.95
N GLY A 792 -6.25 -4.29 11.60
CA GLY A 792 -6.07 -2.90 11.96
C GLY A 792 -4.99 -2.24 11.13
N HIS A 793 -4.60 -1.05 11.55
CA HIS A 793 -3.47 -0.34 10.99
C HIS A 793 -2.73 0.45 12.07
N GLU A 794 -1.50 0.85 11.79
CA GLU A 794 -0.74 1.80 12.58
C GLU A 794 -0.23 2.94 11.71
N PHE A 795 -0.25 4.14 12.28
CA PHE A 795 0.32 5.32 11.65
C PHE A 795 0.71 6.35 12.72
N HIS A 796 1.93 6.26 13.25
CA HIS A 796 2.37 7.13 14.33
C HIS A 796 3.87 7.45 14.29
N TYR A 797 4.20 8.64 14.77
CA TYR A 797 5.56 9.14 15.00
C TYR A 797 5.97 9.04 16.47
N PHE A 798 5.09 8.60 17.34
CA PHE A 798 5.37 8.39 18.76
C PHE A 798 5.86 6.97 19.01
N ASP A 799 6.73 6.83 19.98
CA ASP A 799 7.18 5.55 20.54
C ASP A 799 6.97 5.57 22.05
N SER A 800 6.82 4.41 22.64
CA SER A 800 6.65 4.26 24.09
C SER A 800 7.79 3.48 24.70
N THR A 801 8.17 3.85 25.94
CA THR A 801 9.11 3.04 26.74
C THR A 801 8.50 1.70 27.14
N ASP A 802 7.16 1.59 27.10
CA ASP A 802 6.39 0.36 27.33
C ASP A 802 5.18 0.34 26.37
N ALA A 803 5.36 -0.26 25.21
CA ALA A 803 4.31 -0.42 24.21
C ALA A 803 3.47 -1.69 24.40
N GLY A 804 3.78 -2.49 25.44
CA GLY A 804 3.18 -3.80 25.68
C GLY A 804 3.70 -4.89 24.74
N ASP A 805 3.43 -6.13 25.11
CA ASP A 805 3.89 -7.33 24.42
C ASP A 805 2.85 -8.47 24.41
N ALA A 806 1.61 -8.17 24.79
CA ALA A 806 0.55 -9.18 24.89
C ALA A 806 0.12 -9.73 23.52
N CYS A 807 0.29 -8.95 22.46
CA CYS A 807 -0.09 -9.34 21.10
C CYS A 807 1.11 -9.30 20.16
N THR A 808 1.02 -10.10 19.10
CA THR A 808 1.90 -10.00 17.93
C THR A 808 1.13 -9.38 16.77
N ALA A 809 1.60 -8.24 16.29
CA ALA A 809 1.15 -7.65 15.06
C ALA A 809 1.99 -8.16 13.87
N ARG A 810 1.34 -8.47 12.75
CA ARG A 810 1.98 -8.95 11.51
C ARG A 810 1.57 -8.10 10.32
N LYS A 811 2.52 -7.79 9.43
CA LYS A 811 2.19 -7.17 8.14
C LYS A 811 1.49 -8.16 7.22
N PRO A 812 0.44 -7.74 6.47
CA PRO A 812 -0.21 -8.58 5.48
C PRO A 812 0.79 -9.13 4.45
N GLY A 813 0.79 -10.44 4.20
CA GLY A 813 1.68 -11.09 3.24
C GLY A 813 3.18 -11.01 3.56
N GLY A 814 3.57 -10.51 4.75
CA GLY A 814 4.94 -10.16 5.08
C GLY A 814 5.56 -11.00 6.19
N GLN A 815 6.90 -11.06 6.17
CA GLN A 815 7.71 -11.67 7.23
C GLN A 815 7.92 -10.74 8.45
N ARG A 816 7.38 -9.52 8.41
CA ARG A 816 7.55 -8.52 9.47
C ARG A 816 6.48 -8.70 10.54
N SER A 817 6.93 -8.94 11.78
CA SER A 817 6.07 -8.94 12.97
C SER A 817 6.74 -8.15 14.09
N TRP A 818 5.95 -7.70 15.03
CA TRP A 818 6.41 -7.03 16.24
C TRP A 818 5.40 -7.25 17.37
N ASP A 819 5.89 -7.10 18.58
CA ASP A 819 5.09 -7.19 19.79
C ASP A 819 4.45 -5.84 20.07
N CYS A 820 3.22 -5.86 20.59
CA CYS A 820 2.46 -4.67 20.94
C CYS A 820 1.29 -5.03 21.85
N MET A 821 0.52 -4.03 22.24
CA MET A 821 -0.63 -4.05 23.13
C MET A 821 -0.26 -4.42 24.59
N ALA A 822 -0.49 -3.47 25.47
CA ALA A 822 -0.49 -3.71 26.90
C ALA A 822 -1.84 -4.28 27.32
N VAL A 823 -1.83 -5.43 28.01
CA VAL A 823 -3.02 -6.02 28.63
C VAL A 823 -2.77 -6.12 30.12
N GLN A 824 -3.58 -5.40 30.91
CA GLN A 824 -3.49 -5.36 32.37
C GLN A 824 -4.88 -5.45 33.00
N GLY A 825 -5.24 -6.59 33.55
CA GLY A 825 -6.61 -6.82 34.04
C GLY A 825 -7.64 -6.68 32.91
N ASN A 826 -8.56 -5.72 33.05
CA ASN A 826 -9.59 -5.42 32.05
C ASN A 826 -9.18 -4.28 31.08
N ILE A 827 -7.91 -3.95 30.99
CA ILE A 827 -7.39 -2.90 30.13
C ILE A 827 -6.66 -3.54 28.97
N MET A 828 -6.99 -3.15 27.74
CA MET A 828 -6.26 -3.46 26.53
C MET A 828 -5.94 -2.17 25.79
N ALA A 829 -4.67 -1.85 25.61
CA ALA A 829 -4.24 -0.58 25.06
C ALA A 829 -2.97 -0.70 24.22
N GLY A 830 -2.84 0.08 23.15
CA GLY A 830 -1.66 0.09 22.29
C GLY A 830 -1.76 1.09 21.15
N PHE A 831 -0.72 1.14 20.30
CA PHE A 831 -0.73 2.00 19.12
C PHE A 831 -1.63 1.51 17.96
N PRO A 832 -1.88 0.20 17.76
CA PRO A 832 -2.77 -0.26 16.72
C PRO A 832 -4.17 0.33 16.81
N HIS A 833 -4.70 0.76 15.64
CA HIS A 833 -6.11 1.06 15.45
C HIS A 833 -6.79 -0.18 14.90
N LEU A 834 -7.77 -0.70 15.58
CA LEU A 834 -8.44 -1.95 15.26
C LEU A 834 -9.77 -1.74 14.54
N TYR A 835 -10.06 -2.60 13.56
CA TYR A 835 -11.35 -2.62 12.89
C TYR A 835 -12.19 -3.78 13.43
N TYR A 836 -13.10 -3.49 14.34
CA TYR A 836 -13.81 -4.50 15.15
C TYR A 836 -14.67 -5.44 14.30
N ARG A 837 -15.20 -4.96 13.17
CA ARG A 837 -15.98 -5.82 12.25
C ARG A 837 -15.13 -6.89 11.57
N SER A 838 -13.81 -6.84 11.62
CA SER A 838 -12.94 -7.92 11.14
C SER A 838 -12.92 -9.14 12.07
N ASP A 839 -13.25 -8.94 13.36
CA ASP A 839 -13.57 -9.97 14.36
C ASP A 839 -14.70 -9.49 15.29
N PRO A 840 -15.98 -9.62 14.90
CA PRO A 840 -17.10 -9.13 15.69
C PRO A 840 -17.16 -9.72 17.12
N ALA A 841 -16.61 -10.90 17.32
CA ALA A 841 -16.54 -11.51 18.63
C ALA A 841 -15.64 -10.72 19.61
N PHE A 842 -14.69 -9.93 19.11
CA PHE A 842 -13.91 -9.00 19.91
C PHE A 842 -14.81 -7.94 20.56
N ALA A 843 -15.65 -7.28 19.77
CA ALA A 843 -16.60 -6.27 20.26
C ALA A 843 -17.61 -6.87 21.24
N GLN A 844 -18.13 -8.06 20.92
CA GLN A 844 -19.08 -8.78 21.77
C GLN A 844 -18.48 -9.09 23.17
N ARG A 845 -17.22 -9.52 23.22
CA ARG A 845 -16.53 -9.80 24.49
C ARG A 845 -16.29 -8.52 25.28
N PHE A 846 -15.91 -7.43 24.63
CA PHE A 846 -15.74 -6.15 25.30
C PHE A 846 -17.06 -5.65 25.91
N VAL A 847 -18.17 -5.68 25.15
CA VAL A 847 -19.51 -5.31 25.65
C VAL A 847 -19.95 -6.20 26.80
N SER A 848 -19.71 -7.52 26.68
CA SER A 848 -20.05 -8.48 27.76
C SER A 848 -19.25 -8.20 29.04
N ALA A 849 -17.98 -7.82 28.90
CA ALA A 849 -17.15 -7.45 30.06
C ALA A 849 -17.65 -6.16 30.73
N CYS A 850 -18.09 -5.17 29.93
CA CYS A 850 -18.69 -3.94 30.45
C CYS A 850 -20.00 -4.25 31.21
N ALA A 851 -20.87 -5.09 30.67
CA ALA A 851 -22.09 -5.52 31.33
C ALA A 851 -21.81 -6.21 32.68
N ALA A 852 -20.87 -7.16 32.67
CA ALA A 852 -20.49 -7.89 33.89
C ALA A 852 -19.82 -7.01 34.96
N TRP A 853 -19.15 -5.92 34.56
CA TRP A 853 -18.61 -4.96 35.51
C TRP A 853 -19.70 -4.05 36.08
N GLY A 854 -20.64 -3.57 35.23
CA GLY A 854 -21.76 -2.74 35.64
C GLY A 854 -22.65 -3.43 36.69
N GLU A 855 -22.97 -4.71 36.47
CA GLU A 855 -23.76 -5.52 37.40
C GLU A 855 -23.10 -5.73 38.78
N ARG A 856 -21.77 -5.64 38.88
CA ARG A 856 -21.02 -5.75 40.14
C ARG A 856 -20.91 -4.43 40.88
N SER A 857 -21.00 -3.33 40.14
CA SER A 857 -20.80 -1.98 40.67
C SER A 857 -22.09 -1.37 41.25
N GLU A 858 -23.26 -1.94 40.91
CA GLU A 858 -24.56 -1.69 41.53
C GLU A 858 -24.69 -2.53 42.83
#